data_1833f3a4d6a1586e67fb4930c28b314f
#
_entry.id   1833f3a4d6a1586e67fb4930c28b314f
#
_cell.length_a   1.000
_cell.length_b   1.000
_cell.length_c   1.000
_cell.angle_alpha   90.00
_cell.angle_beta   90.00
_cell.angle_gamma   90.00
#
_symmetry.space_group_name_H-M   'P 1'
#
loop_
_entity.id
_entity.type
_entity.pdbx_description
1 polymer ?
#
loop_
_entity_poly.entity_id
_entity_poly.type
_entity_poly.pdbx_seq_one_letter_code
_entity_poly.pdbx_strand_id
1 'polypeptide(L)'
;FSEVNNWQEVVNWSLPLYQSAIEVSPAIETIARQIKFQHADLESQIVAALRFSQDEVRYLGLEMGTNSHQPTPASETLALRYGDCKDKTVLLISLLKALGVEAHPALVNTEDRKRTASLPVSPSLFDHVIVTLEHQGKRYWLDPTISYQRGDLENLAQPNYDVALIIKQGETGFTDMFTEPALKRIQVSDNYQIPEGIDEPVSFSTQYKYGDFEAISRRSSIAKNSLKSIEDDYREYYQDTYKGLQTAKPMLVESPKDTGQLITNEHYTIDDFWRPEGNDFQNDFYASEIQNSVYKPEQRERNNAPMWFRYPNNIETTIKVTFTDTNWQFNDEQVTVDNPFFHLEKRVTFKDSVLTLYFDYSAKQDHIPADQIDLYLSERKKLNNATHFGIIKYGTNSSTTTPADDETNWYSVFILSYLAAIIFFIAAWRFEVRKRPEFEGAQFYPVSNSKFYLYSLFSLGIFINYWSYRNWKFIKQQQNSHMMPIARGIFAPLFFFALFLQLIKHSEQTFNKNKILPTAVAFVIWLMIIVCEIASSLGDYGMWLFLIIPLLWLPIVNYIQNLNQPKDALDYNSKWCARQLLISVFATPLLLYGLIAELYLLPNSTIVTGDKLWSYQVNFLKRQEIMPSDENVEYFYSDAFFDFRDDGNGMTKNTLFSYWKNEQGVIEKDLFYFNEIKEVKADYAKSPLTTSSLTVIDHDGNEMLLFLSNEDDLDRRFVAKVKQRLKESTLATEQNAD
;
A
#
# COMPACT_ATOMS: atom_id res chain seq x y z
N PHE A 1 8.09 16.89 -36.03
CA PHE A 1 9.18 16.46 -36.92
C PHE A 1 10.46 17.15 -36.47
N SER A 2 11.54 16.39 -36.16
CA SER A 2 12.84 16.94 -35.81
C SER A 2 13.56 17.39 -37.08
N GLU A 3 14.21 18.56 -37.07
CA GLU A 3 15.08 19.01 -38.16
C GLU A 3 16.45 18.29 -38.15
N VAL A 4 16.70 17.45 -37.13
CA VAL A 4 17.92 16.67 -36.94
C VAL A 4 17.75 15.24 -37.45
N ASN A 5 18.74 14.69 -38.12
CA ASN A 5 18.68 13.40 -38.78
C ASN A 5 19.48 12.30 -38.10
N ASN A 6 20.43 12.67 -37.24
CA ASN A 6 21.29 11.73 -36.51
C ASN A 6 21.78 12.34 -35.18
N TRP A 7 22.29 11.49 -34.29
CA TRP A 7 22.76 11.90 -32.99
C TRP A 7 23.97 12.82 -33.00
N GLN A 8 24.80 12.74 -34.03
CA GLN A 8 25.95 13.67 -34.21
C GLN A 8 25.43 15.11 -34.40
N GLU A 9 24.34 15.32 -35.09
CA GLU A 9 23.74 16.65 -35.24
C GLU A 9 23.21 17.19 -33.90
N VAL A 10 22.66 16.33 -33.05
CA VAL A 10 22.28 16.70 -31.67
C VAL A 10 23.49 17.11 -30.85
N VAL A 11 24.59 16.33 -30.92
CA VAL A 11 25.86 16.68 -30.25
C VAL A 11 26.39 18.02 -30.75
N ASN A 12 26.44 18.21 -32.08
CA ASN A 12 26.95 19.45 -32.69
C ASN A 12 26.09 20.68 -32.33
N TRP A 13 24.79 20.49 -32.19
CA TRP A 13 23.87 21.55 -31.76
C TRP A 13 24.06 21.87 -30.26
N SER A 14 24.20 20.86 -29.40
CA SER A 14 24.33 21.03 -27.95
C SER A 14 25.68 21.56 -27.55
N LEU A 15 26.75 21.17 -28.25
CA LEU A 15 28.14 21.45 -27.87
C LEU A 15 28.44 22.95 -27.62
N PRO A 16 28.08 23.90 -28.51
CA PRO A 16 28.34 25.33 -28.28
C PRO A 16 27.55 25.88 -27.08
N LEU A 17 26.35 25.32 -26.75
CA LEU A 17 25.56 25.75 -25.60
C LEU A 17 26.30 25.48 -24.30
N TYR A 18 26.84 24.26 -24.15
CA TYR A 18 27.59 23.89 -22.95
C TYR A 18 28.98 24.55 -22.93
N GLN A 19 29.69 24.60 -24.07
CA GLN A 19 31.05 25.21 -24.14
C GLN A 19 31.04 26.68 -23.75
N SER A 20 29.99 27.43 -24.12
CA SER A 20 29.86 28.85 -23.77
C SER A 20 29.65 29.09 -22.28
N ALA A 21 29.03 28.12 -21.59
CA ALA A 21 28.69 28.22 -20.16
C ALA A 21 29.77 27.63 -19.24
N ILE A 22 30.66 26.74 -19.76
CA ILE A 22 31.78 26.15 -19.01
C ILE A 22 32.93 27.16 -18.94
N GLU A 23 33.05 27.84 -17.83
CA GLU A 23 34.10 28.85 -17.60
C GLU A 23 34.78 28.68 -16.23
N VAL A 24 36.07 29.05 -16.17
CA VAL A 24 36.82 29.06 -14.90
C VAL A 24 36.98 30.49 -14.42
N SER A 25 36.00 30.98 -13.67
CA SER A 25 36.05 32.32 -13.06
C SER A 25 36.98 32.34 -11.83
N PRO A 26 37.44 33.53 -11.37
CA PRO A 26 38.25 33.65 -10.16
C PRO A 26 37.60 33.04 -8.90
N ALA A 27 36.29 33.05 -8.81
CA ALA A 27 35.56 32.42 -7.72
C ALA A 27 35.62 30.89 -7.80
N ILE A 28 35.46 30.31 -8.99
CA ILE A 28 35.61 28.87 -9.24
C ILE A 28 37.04 28.42 -8.96
N GLU A 29 38.07 29.17 -9.42
CA GLU A 29 39.48 28.90 -9.09
C GLU A 29 39.74 28.91 -7.59
N THR A 30 39.11 29.81 -6.86
CA THR A 30 39.27 29.90 -5.41
C THR A 30 38.74 28.63 -4.73
N ILE A 31 37.57 28.13 -5.14
CA ILE A 31 37.01 26.87 -4.63
C ILE A 31 37.88 25.69 -5.01
N ALA A 32 38.35 25.63 -6.27
CA ALA A 32 39.24 24.56 -6.71
C ALA A 32 40.59 24.55 -5.92
N ARG A 33 41.16 25.73 -5.59
CA ARG A 33 42.32 25.83 -4.71
C ARG A 33 42.05 25.36 -3.30
N GLN A 34 40.87 25.67 -2.74
CA GLN A 34 40.47 25.16 -1.43
C GLN A 34 40.35 23.64 -1.43
N ILE A 35 39.71 23.08 -2.47
CA ILE A 35 39.60 21.63 -2.65
C ILE A 35 40.98 20.98 -2.71
N LYS A 36 41.92 21.52 -3.55
CA LYS A 36 43.30 21.03 -3.64
C LYS A 36 44.05 21.10 -2.31
N PHE A 37 43.81 22.13 -1.52
CA PHE A 37 44.43 22.27 -0.20
C PHE A 37 43.94 21.26 0.82
N GLN A 38 42.64 20.92 0.76
CA GLN A 38 42.00 20.02 1.71
C GLN A 38 42.15 18.53 1.33
N HIS A 39 42.36 18.22 0.05
CA HIS A 39 42.39 16.86 -0.49
C HIS A 39 43.70 16.64 -1.29
N ALA A 40 44.50 15.66 -0.85
CA ALA A 40 45.84 15.44 -1.41
C ALA A 40 45.85 14.73 -2.77
N ASP A 41 44.89 13.81 -2.99
CA ASP A 41 44.79 13.01 -4.20
C ASP A 41 43.67 13.52 -5.11
N LEU A 42 43.74 13.17 -6.40
CA LEU A 42 42.84 13.66 -7.42
C LEU A 42 41.41 13.05 -7.26
N GLU A 43 41.32 11.83 -6.81
CA GLU A 43 40.04 11.14 -6.61
C GLU A 43 39.20 11.84 -5.53
N SER A 44 39.81 12.13 -4.39
CA SER A 44 39.16 12.92 -3.33
C SER A 44 38.82 14.34 -3.78
N GLN A 45 39.62 14.96 -4.67
CA GLN A 45 39.32 16.28 -5.25
C GLN A 45 38.11 16.22 -6.18
N ILE A 46 37.97 15.18 -7.01
CA ILE A 46 36.82 14.96 -7.89
C ILE A 46 35.54 14.82 -7.04
N VAL A 47 35.56 13.97 -6.00
CA VAL A 47 34.43 13.76 -5.10
C VAL A 47 34.09 15.04 -4.34
N ALA A 48 35.06 15.82 -3.89
CA ALA A 48 34.84 17.10 -3.22
C ALA A 48 34.18 18.14 -4.14
N ALA A 49 34.59 18.22 -5.43
CA ALA A 49 33.94 19.07 -6.43
C ALA A 49 32.48 18.65 -6.69
N LEU A 50 32.21 17.33 -6.80
CA LEU A 50 30.87 16.80 -6.94
C LEU A 50 30.01 17.19 -5.74
N ARG A 51 30.49 16.96 -4.52
CA ARG A 51 29.75 17.29 -3.29
C ARG A 51 29.47 18.77 -3.13
N PHE A 52 30.45 19.60 -3.49
CA PHE A 52 30.23 21.04 -3.53
C PHE A 52 29.06 21.41 -4.44
N SER A 53 28.99 20.82 -5.64
CA SER A 53 27.89 21.04 -6.57
C SER A 53 26.56 20.46 -6.07
N GLN A 54 26.58 19.33 -5.38
CA GLN A 54 25.40 18.67 -4.83
C GLN A 54 24.82 19.38 -3.61
N ASP A 55 25.67 19.68 -2.61
CA ASP A 55 25.25 20.09 -1.27
C ASP A 55 25.21 21.62 -1.12
N GLU A 56 26.07 22.40 -1.83
CA GLU A 56 26.19 23.86 -1.70
C GLU A 56 25.36 24.63 -2.75
N VAL A 57 24.86 23.95 -3.78
CA VAL A 57 24.04 24.55 -4.84
C VAL A 57 22.69 23.85 -4.89
N ARG A 58 21.64 24.58 -4.54
CA ARG A 58 20.28 24.05 -4.48
C ARG A 58 19.76 23.71 -5.89
N TYR A 59 19.12 22.56 -6.04
CA TYR A 59 18.40 22.25 -7.27
C TYR A 59 17.13 23.10 -7.40
N LEU A 60 16.98 23.78 -8.53
CA LEU A 60 15.79 24.54 -8.89
C LEU A 60 15.59 24.46 -10.42
N GLY A 61 14.62 23.67 -10.86
CA GLY A 61 14.25 23.52 -12.28
C GLY A 61 13.36 24.69 -12.72
N LEU A 62 13.89 25.53 -13.64
CA LEU A 62 13.16 26.59 -14.34
C LEU A 62 13.36 26.39 -15.85
N GLU A 63 12.73 25.40 -16.42
CA GLU A 63 12.95 24.94 -17.80
C GLU A 63 11.97 25.61 -18.78
N MET A 64 11.99 26.93 -18.87
CA MET A 64 11.13 27.69 -19.78
C MET A 64 11.92 28.58 -20.75
N GLY A 65 11.50 28.62 -22.01
CA GLY A 65 12.12 29.48 -23.03
C GLY A 65 13.53 29.02 -23.37
N THR A 66 14.50 29.95 -23.38
CA THR A 66 15.91 29.63 -23.67
C THR A 66 16.52 28.67 -22.64
N ASN A 67 16.04 28.72 -21.39
CA ASN A 67 16.52 27.84 -20.30
C ASN A 67 16.09 26.37 -20.48
N SER A 68 15.27 26.04 -21.47
CA SER A 68 14.95 24.63 -21.75
C SER A 68 16.17 23.81 -22.18
N HIS A 69 17.14 24.44 -22.88
CA HIS A 69 18.31 23.75 -23.40
C HIS A 69 19.65 24.45 -23.11
N GLN A 70 19.64 25.76 -22.89
CA GLN A 70 20.85 26.53 -22.64
C GLN A 70 21.16 26.59 -21.15
N PRO A 71 22.33 26.09 -20.71
CA PRO A 71 22.73 26.22 -19.30
C PRO A 71 23.15 27.66 -18.97
N THR A 72 22.96 28.05 -17.74
CA THR A 72 23.43 29.26 -17.12
C THR A 72 24.96 29.18 -16.99
N PRO A 73 25.75 30.28 -17.21
CA PRO A 73 27.20 30.28 -16.99
C PRO A 73 27.55 29.82 -15.57
N ALA A 74 28.66 29.06 -15.47
CA ALA A 74 29.07 28.46 -14.19
C ALA A 74 29.31 29.50 -13.08
N SER A 75 29.82 30.68 -13.42
CA SER A 75 30.06 31.76 -12.47
C SER A 75 28.74 32.34 -11.91
N GLU A 76 27.71 32.41 -12.73
CA GLU A 76 26.39 32.88 -12.34
C GLU A 76 25.69 31.85 -11.47
N THR A 77 25.67 30.56 -11.86
CA THR A 77 25.14 29.44 -11.04
C THR A 77 25.83 29.40 -9.66
N LEU A 78 27.13 29.60 -9.60
CA LEU A 78 27.89 29.68 -8.35
C LEU A 78 27.44 30.87 -7.49
N ALA A 79 27.22 32.04 -8.11
CA ALA A 79 26.78 33.25 -7.40
C ALA A 79 25.39 33.13 -6.85
N LEU A 80 24.47 32.52 -7.63
CA LEU A 80 23.06 32.32 -7.28
C LEU A 80 22.86 31.24 -6.23
N ARG A 81 23.77 30.26 -6.13
CA ARG A 81 23.64 29.08 -5.26
C ARG A 81 22.41 28.22 -5.54
N TYR A 82 21.86 28.31 -6.72
CA TYR A 82 20.84 27.41 -7.26
C TYR A 82 20.96 27.29 -8.77
N GLY A 83 20.42 26.20 -9.31
CA GLY A 83 20.37 25.93 -10.74
C GLY A 83 19.70 24.59 -11.01
N ASP A 84 19.35 24.34 -12.26
CA ASP A 84 18.82 23.08 -12.72
C ASP A 84 19.91 22.05 -13.05
N CYS A 85 19.56 20.92 -13.68
CA CYS A 85 20.51 19.87 -14.02
C CYS A 85 21.65 20.38 -14.94
N LYS A 86 21.34 21.25 -15.92
CA LYS A 86 22.32 21.81 -16.86
C LYS A 86 23.28 22.76 -16.16
N ASP A 87 22.76 23.64 -15.32
CA ASP A 87 23.52 24.64 -14.60
C ASP A 87 24.50 23.99 -13.61
N LYS A 88 24.03 23.00 -12.86
CA LYS A 88 24.87 22.25 -11.90
C LYS A 88 25.92 21.39 -12.62
N THR A 89 25.56 20.81 -13.79
CA THR A 89 26.52 20.08 -14.64
C THR A 89 27.63 20.96 -15.13
N VAL A 90 27.31 22.15 -15.63
CA VAL A 90 28.29 23.13 -16.11
C VAL A 90 29.17 23.62 -14.97
N LEU A 91 28.61 23.88 -13.79
CA LEU A 91 29.42 24.27 -12.61
C LEU A 91 30.36 23.15 -12.18
N LEU A 92 29.91 21.88 -12.11
CA LEU A 92 30.77 20.76 -11.78
C LEU A 92 31.92 20.60 -12.80
N ILE A 93 31.61 20.66 -14.11
CA ILE A 93 32.66 20.57 -15.17
C ILE A 93 33.65 21.72 -15.05
N SER A 94 33.19 22.93 -14.72
CA SER A 94 34.08 24.08 -14.54
C SER A 94 35.03 23.94 -13.33
N LEU A 95 34.52 23.37 -12.22
CA LEU A 95 35.34 23.00 -11.06
C LEU A 95 36.35 21.91 -11.40
N LEU A 96 35.92 20.84 -12.08
CA LEU A 96 36.82 19.76 -12.53
C LEU A 96 37.91 20.27 -13.48
N LYS A 97 37.56 21.16 -14.41
CA LYS A 97 38.51 21.82 -15.31
C LYS A 97 39.56 22.63 -14.53
N ALA A 98 39.15 23.37 -13.49
CA ALA A 98 40.09 24.09 -12.62
C ALA A 98 41.00 23.17 -11.79
N LEU A 99 40.53 21.94 -11.50
CA LEU A 99 41.32 20.87 -10.87
C LEU A 99 42.25 20.16 -11.85
N GLY A 100 42.08 20.37 -13.16
CA GLY A 100 42.89 19.72 -14.22
C GLY A 100 42.26 18.41 -14.74
N VAL A 101 40.98 18.17 -14.49
CA VAL A 101 40.23 16.98 -14.92
C VAL A 101 39.37 17.32 -16.15
N GLU A 102 39.53 16.54 -17.23
CA GLU A 102 38.66 16.63 -18.40
C GLU A 102 37.34 15.92 -18.11
N ALA A 103 36.23 16.63 -18.29
CA ALA A 103 34.87 16.11 -18.09
C ALA A 103 33.94 16.69 -19.13
N HIS A 104 32.87 15.95 -19.43
CA HIS A 104 31.88 16.28 -20.47
C HIS A 104 30.44 16.16 -19.96
N PRO A 105 29.51 16.99 -20.48
CA PRO A 105 28.09 16.76 -20.26
C PRO A 105 27.63 15.45 -20.95
N ALA A 106 26.69 14.76 -20.33
CA ALA A 106 26.09 13.56 -20.88
C ALA A 106 24.57 13.66 -20.75
N LEU A 107 23.88 13.73 -21.89
CA LEU A 107 22.44 13.78 -21.96
C LEU A 107 21.86 12.38 -21.76
N VAL A 108 20.85 12.26 -20.93
CA VAL A 108 20.19 11.00 -20.57
C VAL A 108 18.66 11.16 -20.61
N ASN A 109 17.95 10.05 -20.70
CA ASN A 109 16.51 10.01 -20.50
C ASN A 109 16.21 9.12 -19.29
N THR A 110 15.59 9.70 -18.26
CA THR A 110 15.34 9.02 -16.98
C THR A 110 14.21 8.00 -17.05
N GLU A 111 13.29 8.13 -18.03
CA GLU A 111 12.12 7.26 -18.22
C GLU A 111 12.34 6.22 -19.31
N ASP A 112 12.67 6.65 -20.55
CA ASP A 112 12.86 5.75 -21.70
C ASP A 112 14.18 4.96 -21.66
N ARG A 113 15.20 5.49 -20.99
CA ARG A 113 16.49 4.84 -20.73
C ARG A 113 17.09 4.27 -22.06
N LYS A 114 17.43 2.97 -22.13
CA LYS A 114 17.99 2.35 -23.36
C LYS A 114 17.07 2.46 -24.59
N ARG A 115 15.77 2.58 -24.36
CA ARG A 115 14.80 2.74 -25.44
C ARG A 115 15.01 4.04 -26.21
N THR A 116 15.54 5.08 -25.57
CA THR A 116 15.85 6.38 -26.18
C THR A 116 16.67 6.22 -27.46
N ALA A 117 17.62 5.27 -27.47
CA ALA A 117 18.46 5.00 -28.66
C ALA A 117 17.65 4.48 -29.87
N SER A 118 16.47 3.94 -29.69
CA SER A 118 15.60 3.40 -30.75
C SER A 118 14.49 4.36 -31.18
N LEU A 119 14.34 5.50 -30.50
CA LEU A 119 13.35 6.51 -30.85
C LEU A 119 13.83 7.42 -32.01
N PRO A 120 12.91 8.08 -32.72
CA PRO A 120 13.29 9.08 -33.74
C PRO A 120 14.16 10.17 -33.13
N VAL A 121 15.24 10.53 -33.82
CA VAL A 121 16.25 11.47 -33.32
C VAL A 121 15.65 12.83 -32.99
N SER A 122 15.78 13.28 -31.75
CA SER A 122 15.35 14.61 -31.28
C SER A 122 16.09 15.02 -30.02
N PRO A 123 16.51 16.29 -29.87
CA PRO A 123 17.03 16.82 -28.62
C PRO A 123 16.02 16.77 -27.47
N SER A 124 14.72 16.83 -27.77
CA SER A 124 13.64 16.84 -26.79
C SER A 124 13.37 15.47 -26.14
N LEU A 125 14.10 14.43 -26.53
CA LEU A 125 14.06 13.12 -25.88
C LEU A 125 14.81 13.10 -24.54
N PHE A 126 15.71 14.05 -24.31
CA PHE A 126 16.50 14.09 -23.10
C PHE A 126 15.83 14.98 -22.04
N ASP A 127 15.61 14.42 -20.87
CA ASP A 127 14.98 15.08 -19.73
C ASP A 127 16.00 15.39 -18.62
N HIS A 128 17.23 14.91 -18.73
CA HIS A 128 18.26 15.12 -17.72
C HIS A 128 19.65 15.17 -18.33
N VAL A 129 20.59 15.81 -17.61
CA VAL A 129 22.02 15.89 -17.98
C VAL A 129 22.88 15.71 -16.74
N ILE A 130 23.93 14.89 -16.92
CA ILE A 130 24.92 14.56 -15.90
C ILE A 130 26.34 14.79 -16.43
N VAL A 131 27.34 14.48 -15.63
CA VAL A 131 28.77 14.63 -16.00
C VAL A 131 29.39 13.26 -16.21
N THR A 132 30.20 13.12 -17.25
CA THR A 132 31.10 11.98 -17.42
C THR A 132 32.55 12.41 -17.46
N LEU A 133 33.42 11.59 -16.88
CA LEU A 133 34.87 11.74 -16.95
C LEU A 133 35.55 10.37 -17.02
N GLU A 134 36.81 10.37 -17.47
CA GLU A 134 37.68 9.19 -17.41
C GLU A 134 38.81 9.43 -16.42
N HIS A 135 39.03 8.50 -15.53
CA HIS A 135 40.16 8.53 -14.58
C HIS A 135 40.75 7.12 -14.46
N GLN A 136 42.08 7.01 -14.64
CA GLN A 136 42.81 5.73 -14.59
C GLN A 136 42.28 4.65 -15.54
N GLY A 137 41.74 5.06 -16.71
CA GLY A 137 41.15 4.14 -17.70
C GLY A 137 39.73 3.65 -17.38
N LYS A 138 39.13 4.11 -16.28
CA LYS A 138 37.71 3.84 -15.90
C LYS A 138 36.86 5.08 -16.15
N ARG A 139 35.68 4.88 -16.72
CA ARG A 139 34.67 5.93 -16.91
C ARG A 139 33.83 6.05 -15.66
N TYR A 140 33.54 7.28 -15.26
CA TYR A 140 32.67 7.63 -14.14
C TYR A 140 31.50 8.49 -14.63
N TRP A 141 30.34 8.26 -14.03
CA TRP A 141 29.15 9.03 -14.23
C TRP A 141 28.82 9.77 -12.92
N LEU A 142 28.76 11.09 -12.97
CA LEU A 142 28.58 11.93 -11.79
C LEU A 142 27.32 12.79 -11.99
N ASP A 143 26.40 12.72 -11.06
CA ASP A 143 25.18 13.52 -11.10
C ASP A 143 25.23 14.61 -10.02
N PRO A 144 25.42 15.90 -10.39
CA PRO A 144 25.46 17.00 -9.44
C PRO A 144 24.11 17.33 -8.82
N THR A 145 23.01 16.73 -9.27
CA THR A 145 21.66 16.98 -8.74
C THR A 145 21.30 16.09 -7.56
N ILE A 146 22.00 14.97 -7.36
CA ILE A 146 21.78 14.02 -6.29
C ILE A 146 22.27 14.58 -4.97
N SER A 147 21.35 14.85 -4.03
CA SER A 147 21.71 15.27 -2.68
C SER A 147 21.96 14.08 -1.76
N TYR A 148 22.67 14.30 -0.65
CA TYR A 148 22.97 13.29 0.38
C TYR A 148 23.82 12.09 -0.08
N GLN A 149 24.43 12.15 -1.25
CA GLN A 149 25.38 11.14 -1.72
C GLN A 149 26.65 11.17 -0.87
N ARG A 150 27.23 10.01 -0.54
CA ARG A 150 28.50 9.84 0.19
C ARG A 150 29.29 8.70 -0.47
N GLY A 151 30.51 8.47 -0.02
CA GLY A 151 31.47 7.51 -0.58
C GLY A 151 32.64 8.21 -1.22
N ASP A 152 33.79 7.54 -1.31
CA ASP A 152 34.90 7.92 -2.18
C ASP A 152 34.57 7.63 -3.66
N LEU A 153 35.48 7.89 -4.58
CA LEU A 153 35.22 7.72 -6.02
C LEU A 153 34.95 6.25 -6.41
N GLU A 154 35.53 5.29 -5.68
CA GLU A 154 35.30 3.85 -5.92
C GLU A 154 33.95 3.35 -5.40
N ASN A 155 33.51 3.86 -4.25
CA ASN A 155 32.31 3.47 -3.55
C ASN A 155 31.11 4.43 -3.81
N LEU A 156 31.27 5.36 -4.77
CA LEU A 156 30.24 6.29 -5.16
C LEU A 156 29.13 5.58 -5.94
N ALA A 157 27.87 5.73 -5.53
CA ALA A 157 26.74 5.29 -6.30
C ALA A 157 26.66 6.06 -7.62
N GLN A 158 26.95 5.41 -8.74
CA GLN A 158 26.94 6.04 -10.06
C GLN A 158 25.56 5.92 -10.70
N PRO A 159 24.99 7.02 -11.24
CA PRO A 159 23.69 6.95 -11.92
C PRO A 159 23.79 6.04 -13.15
N ASN A 160 22.77 5.22 -13.34
CA ASN A 160 22.64 4.35 -14.50
C ASN A 160 21.28 4.58 -15.18
N TYR A 161 21.33 5.26 -16.33
CA TYR A 161 20.19 5.46 -17.22
C TYR A 161 20.30 4.61 -18.50
N ASP A 162 21.02 3.50 -18.43
CA ASP A 162 21.37 2.53 -19.47
C ASP A 162 22.27 3.12 -20.57
N VAL A 163 21.90 4.25 -21.17
CA VAL A 163 22.65 4.90 -22.25
C VAL A 163 22.71 6.41 -22.06
N ALA A 164 23.82 7.02 -22.46
CA ALA A 164 24.01 8.46 -22.47
C ALA A 164 24.55 8.95 -23.79
N LEU A 165 24.13 10.15 -24.23
CA LEU A 165 24.72 10.87 -25.35
C LEU A 165 25.74 11.88 -24.81
N ILE A 166 27.01 11.59 -24.99
CA ILE A 166 28.11 12.45 -24.50
C ILE A 166 28.25 13.67 -25.42
N ILE A 167 28.23 14.86 -24.82
CA ILE A 167 28.43 16.12 -25.57
C ILE A 167 29.90 16.42 -25.67
N LYS A 168 30.57 15.73 -26.60
CA LYS A 168 31.97 15.86 -26.96
C LYS A 168 32.12 15.90 -28.47
N GLN A 169 33.06 16.68 -28.97
CA GLN A 169 33.32 16.75 -30.40
C GLN A 169 33.70 15.37 -30.96
N GLY A 170 33.00 14.96 -32.03
CA GLY A 170 33.23 13.68 -32.70
C GLY A 170 32.37 12.54 -32.23
N GLU A 171 31.59 12.70 -31.19
CA GLU A 171 30.61 11.69 -30.75
C GLU A 171 29.47 11.57 -31.76
N THR A 172 29.08 10.34 -32.05
CA THR A 172 28.10 10.02 -33.08
C THR A 172 26.91 9.20 -32.61
N GLY A 173 26.91 8.76 -31.35
CA GLY A 173 25.89 7.88 -30.77
C GLY A 173 25.98 7.74 -29.27
N PHE A 174 25.20 6.80 -28.76
CA PHE A 174 25.10 6.55 -27.33
C PHE A 174 26.28 5.72 -26.79
N THR A 175 26.61 5.99 -25.54
CA THR A 175 27.54 5.22 -24.70
C THR A 175 26.76 4.46 -23.65
N ASP A 176 27.07 3.18 -23.42
CA ASP A 176 26.53 2.36 -22.37
C ASP A 176 26.99 2.90 -21.00
N MET A 177 26.05 2.99 -20.06
CA MET A 177 26.28 3.53 -18.72
C MET A 177 26.43 2.46 -17.64
N PHE A 178 26.23 1.19 -17.98
CA PHE A 178 26.24 0.14 -16.96
C PHE A 178 27.57 0.13 -16.19
N THR A 179 27.42 0.14 -14.87
CA THR A 179 28.54 0.01 -13.91
C THR A 179 28.08 -0.93 -12.81
N GLU A 180 28.88 -1.93 -12.49
CA GLU A 180 28.59 -2.81 -11.35
C GLU A 180 28.60 -1.97 -10.04
N PRO A 181 27.56 -2.10 -9.19
CA PRO A 181 27.54 -1.45 -7.89
C PRO A 181 28.69 -1.93 -7.02
N ALA A 182 29.45 -1.02 -6.45
CA ALA A 182 30.56 -1.33 -5.54
C ALA A 182 30.07 -1.93 -4.20
N LEU A 183 28.83 -1.63 -3.81
CA LEU A 183 28.23 -2.02 -2.54
C LEU A 183 26.94 -2.83 -2.77
N LYS A 184 26.69 -3.78 -1.87
CA LYS A 184 25.34 -4.38 -1.79
C LYS A 184 24.31 -3.31 -1.47
N ARG A 185 23.13 -3.38 -2.12
CA ARG A 185 22.04 -2.42 -1.88
C ARG A 185 21.57 -2.45 -0.44
N ILE A 186 21.38 -3.64 0.12
CA ILE A 186 20.97 -3.84 1.52
C ILE A 186 21.69 -5.07 2.07
N GLN A 187 22.25 -4.93 3.28
CA GLN A 187 22.69 -6.06 4.10
C GLN A 187 21.98 -5.98 5.45
N VAL A 188 21.32 -7.07 5.84
CA VAL A 188 20.58 -7.19 7.10
C VAL A 188 21.28 -8.18 8.01
N SER A 189 21.40 -7.82 9.29
CA SER A 189 21.94 -8.70 10.32
C SER A 189 21.01 -8.70 11.53
N ASP A 190 20.16 -9.72 11.62
CA ASP A 190 19.21 -9.92 12.70
C ASP A 190 19.82 -10.86 13.74
N ASN A 191 19.71 -10.49 15.02
CA ASN A 191 20.20 -11.29 16.13
C ASN A 191 19.11 -11.45 17.17
N TYR A 192 18.73 -12.69 17.43
CA TYR A 192 17.76 -13.07 18.45
C TYR A 192 18.47 -13.81 19.59
N GLN A 193 18.13 -13.48 20.83
CA GLN A 193 18.53 -14.24 22.01
C GLN A 193 17.27 -14.80 22.64
N ILE A 194 17.08 -16.11 22.52
CA ILE A 194 15.89 -16.82 22.97
C ILE A 194 16.19 -17.49 24.29
N PRO A 195 15.51 -17.08 25.39
CA PRO A 195 15.63 -17.70 26.72
C PRO A 195 14.99 -19.10 26.76
N GLU A 196 15.26 -19.85 27.83
CA GLU A 196 14.69 -21.18 28.03
C GLU A 196 13.18 -21.13 28.29
N GLY A 197 12.70 -20.13 29.03
CA GLY A 197 11.28 -19.93 29.32
C GLY A 197 10.50 -19.43 28.09
N ILE A 198 9.26 -19.90 27.94
CA ILE A 198 8.38 -19.46 26.83
C ILE A 198 7.78 -18.07 27.08
N ASP A 199 7.62 -17.68 28.36
CA ASP A 199 7.08 -16.40 28.80
C ASP A 199 8.18 -15.35 29.05
N GLU A 200 9.44 -15.69 28.83
CA GLU A 200 10.56 -14.76 29.00
C GLU A 200 10.76 -13.90 27.74
N PRO A 201 10.99 -12.59 27.88
CA PRO A 201 11.19 -11.70 26.76
C PRO A 201 12.39 -12.10 25.88
N VAL A 202 12.20 -12.15 24.57
CA VAL A 202 13.28 -12.39 23.62
C VAL A 202 13.97 -11.07 23.26
N SER A 203 15.29 -11.03 23.36
CA SER A 203 16.06 -9.89 22.89
C SER A 203 16.25 -9.97 21.36
N PHE A 204 15.89 -8.91 20.66
CA PHE A 204 16.05 -8.77 19.23
C PHE A 204 16.86 -7.53 18.89
N SER A 205 17.89 -7.67 18.08
CA SER A 205 18.60 -6.55 17.51
C SER A 205 18.78 -6.73 16.03
N THR A 206 18.62 -5.66 15.27
CA THR A 206 18.83 -5.65 13.84
C THR A 206 19.76 -4.53 13.41
N GLN A 207 20.65 -4.86 12.47
CA GLN A 207 21.51 -3.89 11.80
C GLN A 207 21.25 -3.93 10.31
N TYR A 208 20.90 -2.78 9.75
CA TYR A 208 20.87 -2.57 8.31
C TYR A 208 22.08 -1.80 7.85
N LYS A 209 22.74 -2.30 6.79
CA LYS A 209 23.73 -1.55 6.04
C LYS A 209 23.16 -1.28 4.66
N TYR A 210 22.84 -0.04 4.41
CA TYR A 210 22.35 0.42 3.11
C TYR A 210 23.54 0.89 2.27
N GLY A 211 23.63 0.42 1.04
CA GLY A 211 24.60 0.88 0.05
C GLY A 211 23.92 1.57 -1.12
N ASP A 212 24.73 2.04 -2.06
CA ASP A 212 24.29 2.59 -3.33
C ASP A 212 23.19 3.66 -3.17
N PHE A 213 22.22 3.72 -4.07
CA PHE A 213 21.10 4.68 -4.03
C PHE A 213 20.17 4.48 -2.83
N GLU A 214 20.13 3.27 -2.24
CA GLU A 214 19.34 3.03 -1.02
C GLU A 214 19.88 3.87 0.15
N ALA A 215 21.22 3.94 0.31
CA ALA A 215 21.85 4.77 1.34
C ALA A 215 21.53 6.27 1.15
N ILE A 216 21.50 6.74 -0.10
CA ILE A 216 21.13 8.13 -0.44
C ILE A 216 19.68 8.42 -0.05
N SER A 217 18.76 7.52 -0.42
CA SER A 217 17.34 7.61 -0.10
C SER A 217 17.11 7.68 1.41
N ARG A 218 17.74 6.79 2.18
CA ARG A 218 17.62 6.75 3.64
C ARG A 218 18.20 8.00 4.31
N ARG A 219 19.36 8.52 3.85
CA ARG A 219 19.89 9.80 4.34
C ARG A 219 18.95 10.97 4.07
N SER A 220 18.35 11.01 2.87
CA SER A 220 17.34 12.01 2.53
C SER A 220 16.12 11.94 3.42
N SER A 221 15.63 10.73 3.73
CA SER A 221 14.53 10.53 4.65
C SER A 221 14.86 11.02 6.06
N ILE A 222 16.03 10.65 6.59
CA ILE A 222 16.50 11.08 7.92
C ILE A 222 16.69 12.60 7.99
N ALA A 223 17.14 13.24 6.89
CA ALA A 223 17.29 14.70 6.86
C ALA A 223 15.95 15.46 6.83
N LYS A 224 14.89 14.84 6.33
CA LYS A 224 13.56 15.45 6.20
C LYS A 224 12.64 15.17 7.40
N ASN A 225 12.85 14.05 8.07
CA ASN A 225 12.01 13.56 9.18
C ASN A 225 12.80 13.57 10.50
N SER A 226 12.10 13.55 11.61
CA SER A 226 12.77 13.34 12.91
C SER A 226 13.22 11.89 13.05
N LEU A 227 14.37 11.67 13.69
CA LEU A 227 14.86 10.31 13.96
C LEU A 227 13.85 9.50 14.79
N LYS A 228 13.12 10.18 15.68
CA LYS A 228 12.06 9.55 16.49
C LYS A 228 10.91 9.05 15.63
N SER A 229 10.48 9.81 14.62
CA SER A 229 9.42 9.36 13.69
C SER A 229 9.85 8.12 12.94
N ILE A 230 11.11 8.09 12.45
CA ILE A 230 11.66 6.94 11.73
C ILE A 230 11.77 5.71 12.64
N GLU A 231 12.17 5.90 13.88
CA GLU A 231 12.22 4.84 14.90
C GLU A 231 10.82 4.27 15.19
N ASP A 232 9.82 5.14 15.29
CA ASP A 232 8.42 4.74 15.47
C ASP A 232 7.88 3.95 14.26
N ASP A 233 8.20 4.39 13.02
CA ASP A 233 7.83 3.68 11.79
C ASP A 233 8.47 2.28 11.73
N TYR A 234 9.74 2.15 12.13
CA TYR A 234 10.45 0.87 12.15
C TYR A 234 9.91 -0.06 13.24
N ARG A 235 9.65 0.47 14.44
CA ARG A 235 8.99 -0.29 15.50
C ARG A 235 7.63 -0.80 15.03
N GLU A 236 6.82 0.02 14.38
CA GLU A 236 5.51 -0.36 13.86
C GLU A 236 5.63 -1.48 12.82
N TYR A 237 6.60 -1.40 11.92
CA TYR A 237 6.89 -2.47 10.96
C TYR A 237 7.15 -3.83 11.61
N TYR A 238 7.96 -3.86 12.69
CA TYR A 238 8.22 -5.11 13.40
C TYR A 238 7.05 -5.56 14.29
N GLN A 239 6.25 -4.65 14.82
CA GLN A 239 5.06 -4.98 15.59
C GLN A 239 3.99 -5.72 14.78
N ASP A 240 3.98 -5.60 13.45
CA ASP A 240 3.11 -6.41 12.60
C ASP A 240 3.43 -7.92 12.68
N THR A 241 4.68 -8.26 12.93
CA THR A 241 5.14 -9.64 13.12
C THR A 241 5.14 -10.04 14.59
N TYR A 242 5.60 -9.17 15.49
CA TYR A 242 5.78 -9.42 16.91
C TYR A 242 4.94 -8.43 17.73
N LYS A 243 3.74 -8.82 18.15
CA LYS A 243 2.77 -7.94 18.82
C LYS A 243 3.33 -7.30 20.11
N GLY A 244 4.09 -8.06 20.89
CA GLY A 244 4.70 -7.59 22.15
C GLY A 244 6.04 -6.87 21.99
N LEU A 245 6.42 -6.43 20.77
CA LEU A 245 7.71 -5.80 20.53
C LEU A 245 7.78 -4.37 21.11
N GLN A 246 8.82 -4.10 21.91
CA GLN A 246 9.11 -2.82 22.52
C GLN A 246 10.54 -2.35 22.18
N THR A 247 10.75 -1.05 22.04
CA THR A 247 12.09 -0.47 21.83
C THR A 247 12.91 -0.58 23.10
N ALA A 248 13.99 -1.36 23.07
CA ALA A 248 14.90 -1.53 24.22
C ALA A 248 15.95 -0.39 24.32
N LYS A 249 16.39 0.16 23.18
CA LYS A 249 17.34 1.28 23.11
C LYS A 249 16.99 2.16 21.91
N PRO A 250 17.27 3.47 21.97
CA PRO A 250 17.11 4.36 20.83
C PRO A 250 17.89 3.87 19.59
N MET A 251 17.34 4.08 18.41
CA MET A 251 17.97 3.75 17.14
C MET A 251 19.26 4.56 16.96
N LEU A 252 20.35 3.88 16.59
CA LEU A 252 21.61 4.51 16.25
C LEU A 252 21.79 4.53 14.74
N VAL A 253 22.14 5.70 14.20
CA VAL A 253 22.43 5.90 12.77
C VAL A 253 23.88 6.31 12.59
N GLU A 254 24.60 5.56 11.76
CA GLU A 254 25.98 5.85 11.39
C GLU A 254 26.07 6.08 9.88
N SER A 255 26.76 7.12 9.46
CA SER A 255 26.98 7.45 8.05
C SER A 255 28.46 7.76 7.79
N PRO A 256 29.30 6.74 7.68
CA PRO A 256 30.71 6.92 7.38
C PRO A 256 30.88 7.66 6.02
N LYS A 257 31.69 8.71 6.00
CA LYS A 257 31.79 9.61 4.84
C LYS A 257 32.38 8.95 3.61
N ASP A 258 33.34 8.04 3.79
CA ASP A 258 34.15 7.48 2.73
C ASP A 258 33.62 6.15 2.17
N THR A 259 32.81 5.43 2.93
CA THR A 259 32.26 4.14 2.49
C THR A 259 31.00 4.23 1.64
N GLY A 260 30.34 5.38 1.60
CA GLY A 260 29.05 5.54 0.93
C GLY A 260 27.86 4.86 1.65
N GLN A 261 28.13 4.01 2.64
CA GLN A 261 27.09 3.27 3.38
C GLN A 261 26.37 4.15 4.41
N LEU A 262 25.13 3.78 4.67
CA LEU A 262 24.38 4.20 5.86
C LEU A 262 24.09 2.96 6.69
N ILE A 263 24.29 3.04 8.00
CA ILE A 263 24.08 1.93 8.93
C ILE A 263 23.04 2.35 9.96
N THR A 264 22.01 1.52 10.17
CA THR A 264 21.10 1.66 11.30
C THR A 264 21.24 0.47 12.25
N ASN A 265 21.19 0.73 13.55
CA ASN A 265 21.22 -0.29 14.59
C ASN A 265 20.00 -0.08 15.49
N GLU A 266 19.21 -1.12 15.65
CA GLU A 266 17.97 -1.10 16.38
C GLU A 266 17.99 -2.23 17.43
N HIS A 267 17.36 -1.98 18.58
CA HIS A 267 17.32 -2.93 19.68
C HIS A 267 15.92 -2.99 20.27
N TYR A 268 15.39 -4.20 20.36
CA TYR A 268 14.03 -4.48 20.80
C TYR A 268 13.99 -5.59 21.85
N THR A 269 12.90 -5.65 22.58
CA THR A 269 12.45 -6.82 23.35
C THR A 269 11.11 -7.27 22.79
N ILE A 270 10.88 -8.57 22.78
CA ILE A 270 9.64 -9.19 22.27
C ILE A 270 9.07 -10.03 23.41
N ASP A 271 7.97 -9.57 24.01
CA ASP A 271 7.33 -10.27 25.12
C ASP A 271 6.54 -11.50 24.64
N ASP A 272 5.80 -11.39 23.52
CA ASP A 272 5.01 -12.46 22.92
C ASP A 272 5.71 -13.07 21.70
N PHE A 273 6.91 -13.62 21.92
CA PHE A 273 7.69 -14.19 20.80
C PHE A 273 7.09 -15.50 20.28
N TRP A 274 6.61 -16.36 21.17
CA TRP A 274 6.12 -17.68 20.85
C TRP A 274 4.62 -17.67 20.54
N ARG A 275 4.23 -18.26 19.42
CA ARG A 275 2.82 -18.49 19.06
C ARG A 275 2.42 -19.91 19.46
N PRO A 276 1.40 -20.10 20.32
CA PRO A 276 0.91 -21.45 20.67
C PRO A 276 0.29 -22.14 19.43
N GLU A 277 0.65 -23.42 19.24
CA GLU A 277 0.03 -24.30 18.26
C GLU A 277 -0.24 -25.66 18.90
N GLY A 278 -1.47 -25.87 19.36
CA GLY A 278 -1.85 -27.03 20.18
C GLY A 278 -1.08 -27.05 21.49
N ASN A 279 -0.26 -28.10 21.72
CA ASN A 279 0.60 -28.22 22.91
C ASN A 279 2.01 -27.65 22.70
N ASP A 280 2.33 -27.18 21.50
CA ASP A 280 3.65 -26.74 21.11
C ASP A 280 3.67 -25.21 20.90
N PHE A 281 4.85 -24.65 20.72
CA PHE A 281 5.07 -23.24 20.48
C PHE A 281 5.94 -23.09 19.23
N GLN A 282 5.53 -22.20 18.34
CA GLN A 282 6.25 -21.97 17.08
C GLN A 282 6.60 -20.49 16.88
N ASN A 283 7.63 -20.25 16.09
CA ASN A 283 7.90 -18.95 15.51
C ASN A 283 8.60 -19.10 14.16
N ASP A 284 8.51 -18.08 13.31
CA ASP A 284 9.02 -18.08 11.96
C ASP A 284 9.98 -16.90 11.74
N PHE A 285 11.04 -17.14 11.00
CA PHE A 285 12.00 -16.14 10.54
C PHE A 285 11.88 -15.96 9.03
N TYR A 286 11.97 -14.73 8.56
CA TYR A 286 11.84 -14.36 7.16
C TYR A 286 12.97 -13.45 6.71
N ALA A 287 13.55 -13.69 5.54
CA ALA A 287 14.38 -12.73 4.86
C ALA A 287 13.48 -11.69 4.14
N SER A 288 12.79 -10.85 4.93
CA SER A 288 11.70 -9.98 4.47
C SER A 288 12.12 -9.00 3.38
N GLU A 289 13.33 -8.43 3.44
CA GLU A 289 13.85 -7.52 2.41
C GLU A 289 13.98 -8.20 1.05
N ILE A 290 14.35 -9.49 1.03
CA ILE A 290 14.42 -10.28 -0.21
C ILE A 290 13.00 -10.54 -0.74
N GLN A 291 12.07 -10.96 0.11
CA GLN A 291 10.67 -11.20 -0.28
C GLN A 291 10.01 -9.94 -0.85
N ASN A 292 10.22 -8.79 -0.21
CA ASN A 292 9.68 -7.50 -0.63
C ASN A 292 10.32 -7.00 -1.94
N SER A 293 11.53 -7.44 -2.27
CA SER A 293 12.23 -7.06 -3.51
C SER A 293 11.69 -7.76 -4.75
N VAL A 294 10.97 -8.88 -4.58
CA VAL A 294 10.47 -9.71 -5.67
C VAL A 294 8.99 -9.45 -5.85
N TYR A 295 8.67 -8.46 -6.68
CA TYR A 295 7.32 -7.96 -6.91
C TYR A 295 6.36 -9.06 -7.38
N LYS A 296 5.12 -9.02 -6.88
CA LYS A 296 4.01 -9.86 -7.33
C LYS A 296 3.02 -9.01 -8.12
N PRO A 297 3.00 -9.11 -9.46
CA PRO A 297 2.04 -8.37 -10.26
C PRO A 297 0.62 -8.82 -9.97
N GLU A 298 -0.31 -7.88 -9.88
CA GLU A 298 -1.74 -8.19 -9.84
C GLU A 298 -2.20 -8.83 -11.16
N GLN A 299 -3.28 -9.60 -11.10
CA GLN A 299 -3.78 -10.30 -12.30
C GLN A 299 -4.18 -9.35 -13.43
N ARG A 300 -4.63 -8.12 -13.12
CA ARG A 300 -4.95 -7.06 -14.07
C ARG A 300 -3.72 -6.45 -14.77
N GLU A 301 -2.55 -6.55 -14.13
CA GLU A 301 -1.28 -6.03 -14.64
C GLU A 301 -0.56 -7.01 -15.56
N ARG A 302 -1.05 -8.25 -15.65
CA ARG A 302 -0.52 -9.28 -16.56
C ARG A 302 -0.99 -9.02 -17.98
N ASN A 303 -0.55 -7.90 -18.52
CA ASN A 303 -0.76 -7.53 -19.93
C ASN A 303 0.28 -8.24 -20.80
N ASN A 304 0.10 -8.18 -22.12
CA ASN A 304 1.10 -8.64 -23.10
C ASN A 304 2.30 -7.67 -23.20
N ALA A 305 2.73 -7.09 -22.08
CA ALA A 305 3.86 -6.17 -21.97
C ALA A 305 4.88 -6.71 -20.98
N PRO A 306 6.19 -6.46 -21.18
CA PRO A 306 7.22 -6.78 -20.20
C PRO A 306 6.94 -6.07 -18.89
N MET A 307 7.27 -6.73 -17.78
CA MET A 307 7.15 -6.16 -16.44
C MET A 307 8.51 -5.66 -15.98
N TRP A 308 8.56 -4.43 -15.44
CA TRP A 308 9.78 -3.88 -14.84
C TRP A 308 10.24 -4.72 -13.64
N PHE A 309 11.54 -4.91 -13.51
CA PHE A 309 12.19 -5.61 -12.43
C PHE A 309 13.40 -4.80 -11.95
N ARG A 310 13.53 -4.62 -10.63
CA ARG A 310 14.63 -3.80 -10.10
C ARG A 310 15.98 -4.44 -10.41
N TYR A 311 16.82 -3.69 -11.14
CA TYR A 311 18.16 -4.12 -11.51
C TYR A 311 19.13 -2.92 -11.58
N PRO A 312 20.36 -3.04 -11.07
CA PRO A 312 20.84 -4.12 -10.22
C PRO A 312 20.12 -4.14 -8.87
N ASN A 313 19.96 -5.34 -8.28
CA ASN A 313 19.36 -5.50 -6.96
C ASN A 313 20.03 -6.69 -6.26
N ASN A 314 20.84 -6.41 -5.25
CA ASN A 314 21.60 -7.39 -4.47
C ASN A 314 21.33 -7.18 -2.98
N ILE A 315 20.93 -8.22 -2.28
CA ILE A 315 20.54 -8.17 -0.87
C ILE A 315 21.16 -9.36 -0.16
N GLU A 316 21.75 -9.08 0.99
CA GLU A 316 22.26 -10.10 1.89
C GLU A 316 21.50 -10.04 3.21
N THR A 317 21.05 -11.18 3.73
CA THR A 317 20.42 -11.26 5.04
C THR A 317 21.06 -12.37 5.86
N THR A 318 21.44 -12.05 7.09
CA THR A 318 21.93 -13.00 8.08
C THR A 318 21.03 -12.93 9.30
N ILE A 319 20.41 -14.04 9.68
CA ILE A 319 19.62 -14.17 10.91
C ILE A 319 20.34 -15.11 11.85
N LYS A 320 20.73 -14.63 13.02
CA LYS A 320 21.36 -15.45 14.08
C LYS A 320 20.40 -15.59 15.24
N VAL A 321 20.15 -16.81 15.63
CA VAL A 321 19.29 -17.18 16.76
C VAL A 321 20.12 -17.93 17.77
N THR A 322 20.37 -17.30 18.91
CA THR A 322 21.11 -17.90 20.02
C THR A 322 20.11 -18.43 21.05
N PHE A 323 20.18 -19.73 21.32
CA PHE A 323 19.36 -20.38 22.34
C PHE A 323 20.15 -20.51 23.64
N THR A 324 19.52 -20.20 24.76
CA THR A 324 20.14 -20.38 26.10
C THR A 324 20.03 -21.83 26.59
N ASP A 325 19.02 -22.58 26.08
CA ASP A 325 18.91 -24.02 26.36
C ASP A 325 19.69 -24.86 25.33
N THR A 326 20.03 -26.11 25.70
CA THR A 326 20.87 -27.02 24.90
C THR A 326 20.07 -28.06 24.13
N ASN A 327 18.74 -27.98 24.14
CA ASN A 327 17.88 -29.07 23.60
C ASN A 327 17.58 -28.91 22.10
N TRP A 328 18.06 -27.85 21.48
CA TRP A 328 17.84 -27.57 20.06
C TRP A 328 18.79 -28.35 19.18
N GLN A 329 18.27 -28.89 18.08
CA GLN A 329 19.02 -29.54 17.03
C GLN A 329 18.44 -29.14 15.67
N PHE A 330 19.30 -28.68 14.79
CA PHE A 330 18.97 -28.33 13.41
C PHE A 330 20.00 -28.97 12.48
N ASN A 331 19.56 -29.44 11.33
CA ASN A 331 20.46 -29.92 10.29
C ASN A 331 20.97 -28.75 9.46
N ASP A 332 22.24 -28.85 9.05
CA ASP A 332 22.79 -27.94 8.06
C ASP A 332 22.04 -28.14 6.73
N GLU A 333 21.68 -27.02 6.08
CA GLU A 333 20.93 -27.03 4.83
C GLU A 333 21.54 -25.99 3.87
N GLN A 334 21.60 -26.33 2.59
CA GLN A 334 21.91 -25.39 1.51
C GLN A 334 20.88 -25.52 0.41
N VAL A 335 20.25 -24.40 0.03
CA VAL A 335 19.26 -24.31 -1.04
C VAL A 335 19.69 -23.22 -2.01
N THR A 336 19.62 -23.55 -3.31
CA THR A 336 19.86 -22.57 -4.38
C THR A 336 18.62 -22.48 -5.25
N VAL A 337 18.12 -21.26 -5.48
CA VAL A 337 17.09 -20.98 -6.47
C VAL A 337 17.75 -20.13 -7.56
N ASP A 338 18.05 -20.76 -8.68
CA ASP A 338 18.70 -20.12 -9.81
C ASP A 338 17.83 -20.20 -11.07
N ASN A 339 17.54 -19.06 -11.66
CA ASN A 339 16.65 -18.94 -12.82
C ASN A 339 17.03 -17.70 -13.67
N PRO A 340 16.38 -17.43 -14.81
CA PRO A 340 16.71 -16.29 -15.65
C PRO A 340 16.56 -14.92 -14.99
N PHE A 341 15.73 -14.79 -13.93
CA PHE A 341 15.34 -13.52 -13.34
C PHE A 341 16.21 -13.14 -12.14
N PHE A 342 16.53 -14.12 -11.30
CA PHE A 342 17.30 -13.90 -10.08
C PHE A 342 18.07 -15.17 -9.64
N HIS A 343 19.02 -14.95 -8.76
CA HIS A 343 19.73 -15.97 -8.01
C HIS A 343 19.48 -15.78 -6.51
N LEU A 344 19.20 -16.86 -5.79
CA LEU A 344 19.12 -16.90 -4.33
C LEU A 344 19.92 -18.07 -3.81
N GLU A 345 20.83 -17.84 -2.88
CA GLU A 345 21.47 -18.86 -2.06
C GLU A 345 20.97 -18.74 -0.62
N LYS A 346 20.54 -19.87 -0.03
CA LYS A 346 20.23 -20.02 1.39
C LYS A 346 21.20 -21.01 2.01
N ARG A 347 21.76 -20.69 3.17
CA ARG A 347 22.52 -21.61 4.01
C ARG A 347 22.00 -21.59 5.43
N VAL A 348 21.76 -22.77 6.00
CA VAL A 348 21.40 -22.96 7.41
C VAL A 348 22.53 -23.70 8.08
N THR A 349 23.01 -23.20 9.21
CA THR A 349 24.01 -23.88 10.04
C THR A 349 23.64 -23.79 11.51
N PHE A 350 23.92 -24.86 12.27
CA PHE A 350 23.70 -24.87 13.72
C PHE A 350 24.94 -25.30 14.45
N LYS A 351 25.49 -24.42 15.26
CA LYS A 351 26.69 -24.69 16.03
C LYS A 351 26.70 -23.91 17.34
N ASP A 352 27.14 -24.56 18.43
CA ASP A 352 27.31 -23.92 19.75
C ASP A 352 26.03 -23.18 20.23
N SER A 353 24.85 -23.83 20.08
CA SER A 353 23.52 -23.28 20.35
C SER A 353 23.15 -22.03 19.53
N VAL A 354 23.81 -21.78 18.41
CA VAL A 354 23.50 -20.69 17.48
C VAL A 354 23.03 -21.25 16.16
N LEU A 355 21.79 -20.98 15.81
CA LEU A 355 21.23 -21.18 14.47
C LEU A 355 21.56 -19.95 13.62
N THR A 356 22.21 -20.17 12.48
CA THR A 356 22.52 -19.09 11.51
C THR A 356 21.82 -19.39 10.20
N LEU A 357 20.97 -18.48 9.76
CA LEU A 357 20.32 -18.48 8.47
C LEU A 357 20.99 -17.37 7.63
N TYR A 358 21.59 -17.77 6.51
CA TYR A 358 22.23 -16.85 5.59
C TYR A 358 21.51 -16.89 4.24
N PHE A 359 21.26 -15.72 3.68
CA PHE A 359 20.62 -15.55 2.39
C PHE A 359 21.40 -14.53 1.54
N ASP A 360 21.71 -14.89 0.31
CA ASP A 360 22.30 -13.97 -0.69
C ASP A 360 21.43 -13.96 -1.94
N TYR A 361 20.89 -12.81 -2.27
CA TYR A 361 20.01 -12.58 -3.40
C TYR A 361 20.60 -11.60 -4.39
N SER A 362 20.48 -11.89 -5.68
CA SER A 362 20.79 -10.96 -6.76
C SER A 362 19.81 -11.09 -7.92
N ALA A 363 19.33 -9.93 -8.42
CA ALA A 363 18.59 -9.86 -9.68
C ALA A 363 19.56 -10.05 -10.86
N LYS A 364 19.08 -10.63 -11.98
CA LYS A 364 19.87 -10.90 -13.18
C LYS A 364 19.49 -10.03 -14.40
N GLN A 365 18.34 -9.38 -14.34
CA GLN A 365 17.83 -8.56 -15.45
C GLN A 365 16.91 -7.46 -14.95
N ASP A 366 16.63 -6.47 -15.80
CA ASP A 366 15.87 -5.27 -15.48
C ASP A 366 14.36 -5.39 -15.81
N HIS A 367 13.95 -6.45 -16.47
CA HIS A 367 12.55 -6.70 -16.81
C HIS A 367 12.26 -8.18 -16.94
N ILE A 368 10.99 -8.54 -16.82
CA ILE A 368 10.47 -9.88 -17.07
C ILE A 368 9.68 -9.85 -18.37
N PRO A 369 10.07 -10.64 -19.39
CA PRO A 369 9.33 -10.73 -20.64
C PRO A 369 7.88 -11.17 -20.42
N ALA A 370 6.96 -10.65 -21.21
CA ALA A 370 5.52 -10.91 -21.04
C ALA A 370 5.15 -12.39 -21.11
N ASP A 371 5.84 -13.16 -21.95
CA ASP A 371 5.67 -14.60 -22.13
C ASP A 371 6.30 -15.44 -21.01
N GLN A 372 7.08 -14.82 -20.11
CA GLN A 372 7.77 -15.49 -18.99
C GLN A 372 7.19 -15.14 -17.61
N ILE A 373 6.10 -14.38 -17.55
CA ILE A 373 5.49 -13.95 -16.27
C ILE A 373 5.04 -15.15 -15.44
N ASP A 374 4.46 -16.19 -16.04
CA ASP A 374 4.03 -17.39 -15.31
C ASP A 374 5.22 -18.19 -14.76
N LEU A 375 6.31 -18.29 -15.52
CA LEU A 375 7.56 -18.87 -15.04
C LEU A 375 8.10 -18.07 -13.85
N TYR A 376 8.16 -16.74 -13.98
CA TYR A 376 8.59 -15.87 -12.89
C TYR A 376 7.75 -16.06 -11.62
N LEU A 377 6.43 -16.16 -11.72
CA LEU A 377 5.56 -16.37 -10.56
C LEU A 377 5.80 -17.71 -9.87
N SER A 378 6.10 -18.77 -10.64
CA SER A 378 6.46 -20.06 -10.09
C SER A 378 7.80 -20.03 -9.36
N GLU A 379 8.81 -19.36 -9.94
CA GLU A 379 10.14 -19.19 -9.34
C GLU A 379 10.08 -18.28 -8.09
N ARG A 380 9.27 -17.23 -8.13
CA ARG A 380 9.00 -16.37 -6.96
C ARG A 380 8.41 -17.17 -5.79
N LYS A 381 7.52 -18.14 -6.06
CA LYS A 381 6.99 -19.02 -5.01
C LYS A 381 8.09 -19.86 -4.36
N LYS A 382 9.04 -20.39 -5.16
CA LYS A 382 10.20 -21.12 -4.64
C LYS A 382 11.08 -20.22 -3.77
N LEU A 383 11.32 -18.97 -4.21
CA LEU A 383 12.06 -17.98 -3.43
C LEU A 383 11.39 -17.70 -2.08
N ASN A 384 10.08 -17.46 -2.06
CA ASN A 384 9.35 -17.19 -0.81
C ASN A 384 9.43 -18.37 0.17
N ASN A 385 9.34 -19.60 -0.33
CA ASN A 385 9.50 -20.80 0.50
C ASN A 385 10.93 -20.94 1.03
N ALA A 386 11.94 -20.63 0.19
CA ALA A 386 13.34 -20.73 0.60
C ALA A 386 13.74 -19.65 1.61
N THR A 387 13.12 -18.47 1.58
CA THR A 387 13.40 -17.33 2.47
C THR A 387 12.64 -17.36 3.80
N HIS A 388 11.99 -18.48 4.10
CA HIS A 388 11.29 -18.75 5.35
C HIS A 388 12.00 -19.87 6.13
N PHE A 389 11.98 -19.78 7.47
CA PHE A 389 12.47 -20.82 8.37
C PHE A 389 11.68 -20.81 9.68
N GLY A 390 10.99 -21.93 9.97
CA GLY A 390 10.21 -22.10 11.19
C GLY A 390 10.97 -22.85 12.27
N ILE A 391 10.73 -22.51 13.54
CA ILE A 391 11.20 -23.24 14.70
C ILE A 391 10.02 -23.65 15.57
N ILE A 392 10.10 -24.85 16.19
CA ILE A 392 9.05 -25.39 17.07
C ILE A 392 9.69 -25.80 18.39
N LYS A 393 9.13 -25.29 19.50
CA LYS A 393 9.47 -25.70 20.87
C LYS A 393 8.36 -26.62 21.38
N TYR A 394 8.68 -27.86 21.64
CA TYR A 394 7.71 -28.84 22.12
C TYR A 394 7.35 -28.62 23.57
N GLY A 395 6.06 -28.62 23.89
CA GLY A 395 5.56 -28.50 25.26
C GLY A 395 5.90 -29.70 26.12
N THR A 396 6.27 -29.49 27.40
CA THR A 396 6.74 -30.53 28.34
C THR A 396 5.62 -31.34 29.01
N ASN A 397 4.53 -31.66 28.31
CA ASN A 397 3.52 -32.59 28.85
C ASN A 397 3.38 -33.82 28.00
N SER A 398 4.27 -34.82 28.25
CA SER A 398 4.05 -36.17 27.83
C SER A 398 3.08 -36.85 28.78
N SER A 399 2.07 -37.50 28.19
CA SER A 399 1.12 -38.47 28.74
C SER A 399 -0.18 -37.90 29.33
N THR A 400 -1.17 -37.82 28.47
CA THR A 400 -2.40 -38.66 28.63
C THR A 400 -3.18 -38.59 27.30
N THR A 401 -3.40 -39.74 26.71
CA THR A 401 -4.34 -39.93 25.61
C THR A 401 -5.74 -39.55 26.09
N THR A 402 -6.24 -38.43 25.60
CA THR A 402 -7.66 -38.12 25.54
C THR A 402 -8.13 -38.31 24.10
N PRO A 403 -9.34 -38.82 23.89
CA PRO A 403 -9.82 -39.15 22.55
C PRO A 403 -9.91 -37.87 21.72
N ALA A 404 -9.53 -37.99 20.44
CA ALA A 404 -9.75 -36.99 19.45
C ALA A 404 -11.21 -36.55 19.49
N ASP A 405 -11.51 -35.36 19.98
CA ASP A 405 -12.72 -34.66 19.58
C ASP A 405 -12.57 -34.35 18.11
N ASP A 406 -13.41 -34.96 17.29
CA ASP A 406 -13.63 -34.61 15.89
C ASP A 406 -14.11 -33.14 15.84
N GLU A 407 -13.21 -32.19 15.93
CA GLU A 407 -13.49 -30.82 15.49
C GLU A 407 -13.76 -30.90 13.99
N THR A 408 -15.03 -30.96 13.67
CA THR A 408 -15.51 -30.81 12.29
C THR A 408 -14.86 -29.57 11.72
N ASN A 409 -13.91 -29.76 10.80
CA ASN A 409 -13.20 -28.65 10.18
C ASN A 409 -14.18 -27.79 9.38
N TRP A 410 -14.79 -26.82 10.03
CA TRP A 410 -15.80 -25.91 9.49
C TRP A 410 -15.31 -25.18 8.24
N TYR A 411 -13.99 -24.95 8.12
CA TYR A 411 -13.39 -24.40 6.90
C TYR A 411 -13.58 -25.32 5.70
N SER A 412 -13.42 -26.62 5.88
CA SER A 412 -13.65 -27.62 4.81
C SER A 412 -15.13 -27.68 4.43
N VAL A 413 -16.04 -27.59 5.40
CA VAL A 413 -17.50 -27.54 5.16
C VAL A 413 -17.87 -26.24 4.44
N PHE A 414 -17.30 -25.10 4.83
CA PHE A 414 -17.48 -23.81 4.16
C PHE A 414 -16.96 -23.85 2.71
N ILE A 415 -15.77 -24.35 2.47
CA ILE A 415 -15.18 -24.45 1.12
C ILE A 415 -15.99 -25.39 0.25
N LEU A 416 -16.41 -26.56 0.75
CA LEU A 416 -17.24 -27.52 0.02
C LEU A 416 -18.62 -26.96 -0.29
N SER A 417 -19.25 -26.25 0.65
CA SER A 417 -20.54 -25.61 0.43
C SER A 417 -20.46 -24.46 -0.60
N TYR A 418 -19.38 -23.68 -0.57
CA TYR A 418 -19.08 -22.63 -1.54
C TYR A 418 -18.83 -23.20 -2.95
N LEU A 419 -18.04 -24.27 -3.07
CA LEU A 419 -17.83 -24.99 -4.33
C LEU A 419 -19.13 -25.61 -4.88
N ALA A 420 -19.94 -26.20 -4.01
CA ALA A 420 -21.25 -26.72 -4.41
C ALA A 420 -22.19 -25.63 -4.90
N ALA A 421 -22.18 -24.46 -4.26
CA ALA A 421 -22.94 -23.28 -4.70
C ALA A 421 -22.48 -22.77 -6.07
N ILE A 422 -21.16 -22.72 -6.33
CA ILE A 422 -20.59 -22.35 -7.64
C ILE A 422 -21.02 -23.35 -8.72
N ILE A 423 -20.90 -24.65 -8.45
CA ILE A 423 -21.30 -25.73 -9.41
C ILE A 423 -22.79 -25.61 -9.72
N PHE A 424 -23.63 -25.44 -8.70
CA PHE A 424 -25.05 -25.24 -8.86
C PHE A 424 -25.37 -23.98 -9.68
N PHE A 425 -24.68 -22.87 -9.41
CA PHE A 425 -24.81 -21.62 -10.17
C PHE A 425 -24.46 -21.80 -11.65
N ILE A 426 -23.36 -22.49 -11.95
CA ILE A 426 -22.93 -22.78 -13.34
C ILE A 426 -23.94 -23.70 -14.04
N ALA A 427 -24.47 -24.71 -13.35
CA ALA A 427 -25.48 -25.61 -13.90
C ALA A 427 -26.80 -24.88 -14.18
N ALA A 428 -27.27 -24.07 -13.24
CA ALA A 428 -28.47 -23.24 -13.40
C ALA A 428 -28.32 -22.24 -14.55
N TRP A 429 -27.13 -21.59 -14.66
CA TRP A 429 -26.82 -20.68 -15.76
C TRP A 429 -26.84 -21.39 -17.12
N ARG A 430 -26.22 -22.57 -17.24
CA ARG A 430 -26.25 -23.36 -18.49
C ARG A 430 -27.67 -23.80 -18.86
N PHE A 431 -28.48 -24.19 -17.90
CA PHE A 431 -29.89 -24.58 -18.10
C PHE A 431 -30.72 -23.40 -18.60
N GLU A 432 -30.53 -22.20 -18.00
CA GLU A 432 -31.27 -20.99 -18.40
C GLU A 432 -30.86 -20.49 -19.80
N VAL A 433 -29.54 -20.52 -20.11
CA VAL A 433 -29.05 -20.10 -21.44
C VAL A 433 -29.63 -20.96 -22.56
N ARG A 434 -29.83 -22.27 -22.32
CA ARG A 434 -30.46 -23.18 -23.29
C ARG A 434 -31.96 -22.92 -23.49
N LYS A 435 -32.65 -22.28 -22.55
CA LYS A 435 -34.08 -21.96 -22.59
C LYS A 435 -34.38 -20.53 -23.00
N ARG A 436 -33.39 -19.70 -23.25
CA ARG A 436 -33.61 -18.32 -23.66
C ARG A 436 -34.11 -18.27 -25.10
N PRO A 437 -35.29 -17.71 -25.38
CA PRO A 437 -35.69 -17.47 -26.76
C PRO A 437 -34.76 -16.41 -27.38
N GLU A 438 -34.35 -16.61 -28.61
CA GLU A 438 -33.75 -15.56 -29.43
C GLU A 438 -34.87 -14.57 -29.81
N PHE A 439 -34.83 -13.37 -29.20
CA PHE A 439 -35.72 -12.29 -29.58
C PHE A 439 -35.13 -11.58 -30.83
N GLU A 440 -35.58 -11.93 -31.98
CA GLU A 440 -35.34 -11.17 -33.18
C GLU A 440 -36.00 -9.78 -33.04
N GLY A 441 -35.17 -8.71 -32.98
CA GLY A 441 -35.62 -7.32 -32.95
C GLY A 441 -35.74 -6.66 -31.59
N ALA A 442 -35.34 -7.32 -30.50
CA ALA A 442 -35.22 -6.63 -29.19
C ALA A 442 -34.10 -5.60 -29.20
N GLN A 443 -34.48 -4.34 -29.15
CA GLN A 443 -33.55 -3.23 -29.33
C GLN A 443 -32.76 -2.91 -28.06
N PHE A 444 -33.42 -2.64 -26.96
CA PHE A 444 -32.81 -2.38 -25.65
C PHE A 444 -33.18 -3.49 -24.66
N TYR A 445 -32.48 -3.54 -23.52
CA TYR A 445 -32.74 -4.55 -22.51
C TYR A 445 -33.91 -4.11 -21.58
N PRO A 446 -35.18 -4.45 -21.90
CA PRO A 446 -36.33 -4.07 -21.10
C PRO A 446 -36.40 -4.97 -19.88
N VAL A 447 -36.84 -4.41 -18.76
CA VAL A 447 -37.09 -5.10 -17.49
C VAL A 447 -38.22 -4.40 -16.75
N SER A 448 -39.08 -5.12 -16.01
CA SER A 448 -40.12 -4.46 -15.20
C SER A 448 -39.51 -3.65 -14.06
N ASN A 449 -40.18 -2.56 -13.68
CA ASN A 449 -39.71 -1.66 -12.62
C ASN A 449 -39.48 -2.40 -11.30
N SER A 450 -40.45 -3.27 -10.90
CA SER A 450 -40.32 -4.05 -9.67
C SER A 450 -39.13 -4.99 -9.69
N LYS A 451 -38.92 -5.69 -10.81
CA LYS A 451 -37.74 -6.55 -10.94
C LYS A 451 -36.44 -5.74 -10.98
N PHE A 452 -36.40 -4.61 -11.70
CA PHE A 452 -35.22 -3.76 -11.72
C PHE A 452 -34.86 -3.30 -10.32
N TYR A 453 -35.84 -2.76 -9.57
CA TYR A 453 -35.62 -2.28 -8.22
C TYR A 453 -35.17 -3.40 -7.28
N LEU A 454 -35.97 -4.45 -7.13
CA LEU A 454 -35.67 -5.53 -6.21
C LEU A 454 -34.37 -6.26 -6.54
N TYR A 455 -34.14 -6.54 -7.84
CA TYR A 455 -32.93 -7.27 -8.20
C TYR A 455 -31.67 -6.40 -8.17
N SER A 456 -31.79 -5.08 -8.30
CA SER A 456 -30.69 -4.15 -8.01
C SER A 456 -30.30 -4.18 -6.54
N LEU A 457 -31.28 -4.21 -5.63
CA LEU A 457 -31.02 -4.36 -4.19
C LEU A 457 -30.39 -5.71 -3.88
N PHE A 458 -31.02 -6.81 -4.28
CA PHE A 458 -30.53 -8.16 -4.00
C PHE A 458 -29.22 -8.53 -4.68
N SER A 459 -28.80 -7.82 -5.71
CA SER A 459 -27.49 -7.97 -6.33
C SER A 459 -26.45 -6.97 -5.83
N LEU A 460 -26.74 -6.24 -4.75
CA LEU A 460 -25.89 -5.19 -4.19
C LEU A 460 -25.46 -4.16 -5.25
N GLY A 461 -26.41 -3.73 -6.10
CA GLY A 461 -26.16 -2.76 -7.18
C GLY A 461 -25.61 -3.35 -8.49
N ILE A 462 -25.04 -4.55 -8.48
CA ILE A 462 -24.38 -5.16 -9.67
C ILE A 462 -25.34 -5.27 -10.87
N PHE A 463 -26.64 -5.43 -10.64
CA PHE A 463 -27.62 -5.52 -11.71
C PHE A 463 -27.75 -4.20 -12.50
N ILE A 464 -27.60 -3.06 -11.89
CA ILE A 464 -27.60 -1.74 -12.56
C ILE A 464 -26.45 -1.71 -13.58
N ASN A 465 -25.27 -2.14 -13.17
CA ASN A 465 -24.07 -2.19 -14.03
C ASN A 465 -24.26 -3.16 -15.21
N TYR A 466 -24.81 -4.36 -14.95
CA TYR A 466 -25.12 -5.34 -15.98
C TYR A 466 -26.19 -4.83 -16.97
N TRP A 467 -27.26 -4.23 -16.46
CA TRP A 467 -28.33 -3.66 -17.27
C TRP A 467 -27.82 -2.51 -18.16
N SER A 468 -27.02 -1.61 -17.59
CA SER A 468 -26.34 -0.54 -18.32
C SER A 468 -25.42 -1.09 -19.42
N TYR A 469 -24.57 -2.07 -19.09
CA TYR A 469 -23.71 -2.75 -20.05
C TYR A 469 -24.48 -3.32 -21.24
N ARG A 470 -25.63 -3.99 -21.00
CA ARG A 470 -26.46 -4.59 -22.04
C ARG A 470 -27.02 -3.53 -22.99
N ASN A 471 -27.45 -2.40 -22.47
CA ASN A 471 -27.97 -1.29 -23.28
C ASN A 471 -26.85 -0.62 -24.09
N TRP A 472 -25.67 -0.40 -23.52
CA TRP A 472 -24.50 0.12 -24.24
C TRP A 472 -23.98 -0.84 -25.30
N LYS A 473 -24.02 -2.14 -25.04
CA LYS A 473 -23.67 -3.16 -26.05
C LYS A 473 -24.59 -3.09 -27.27
N PHE A 474 -25.86 -2.91 -27.05
CA PHE A 474 -26.84 -2.74 -28.13
C PHE A 474 -26.58 -1.46 -28.93
N ILE A 475 -26.36 -0.32 -28.28
CA ILE A 475 -26.02 0.96 -28.93
C ILE A 475 -24.74 0.82 -29.76
N LYS A 476 -23.72 0.14 -29.23
CA LYS A 476 -22.47 -0.13 -29.96
C LYS A 476 -22.73 -0.88 -31.27
N GLN A 477 -23.55 -1.92 -31.25
CA GLN A 477 -23.88 -2.73 -32.39
C GLN A 477 -24.63 -1.92 -33.46
N GLN A 478 -25.57 -1.06 -33.07
CA GLN A 478 -26.34 -0.22 -33.98
C GLN A 478 -25.49 0.88 -34.62
N GLN A 479 -24.60 1.52 -33.89
CA GLN A 479 -23.83 2.67 -34.36
C GLN A 479 -22.48 2.28 -35.00
N ASN A 480 -22.14 0.99 -35.01
CA ASN A 480 -20.83 0.47 -35.46
C ASN A 480 -19.65 1.28 -34.89
N SER A 481 -19.72 1.65 -33.57
CA SER A 481 -18.81 2.57 -32.92
C SER A 481 -17.75 1.85 -32.08
N HIS A 482 -16.59 2.50 -31.86
CA HIS A 482 -15.49 1.97 -31.04
C HIS A 482 -15.71 2.10 -29.55
N MET A 483 -16.91 2.46 -29.07
CA MET A 483 -17.20 2.61 -27.63
C MET A 483 -16.99 1.31 -26.85
N MET A 484 -16.64 1.43 -25.56
CA MET A 484 -16.38 0.32 -24.64
C MET A 484 -17.61 0.08 -23.75
N PRO A 485 -18.54 -0.85 -24.06
CA PRO A 485 -19.74 -1.09 -23.25
C PRO A 485 -19.45 -1.57 -21.83
N ILE A 486 -18.36 -2.34 -21.65
CA ILE A 486 -17.97 -2.88 -20.33
C ILE A 486 -17.60 -1.73 -19.38
N ALA A 487 -16.71 -0.84 -19.79
CA ALA A 487 -16.33 0.32 -18.97
C ALA A 487 -17.54 1.20 -18.63
N ARG A 488 -18.42 1.46 -19.61
CA ARG A 488 -19.66 2.24 -19.38
C ARG A 488 -20.68 1.53 -18.50
N GLY A 489 -20.63 0.21 -18.45
CA GLY A 489 -21.44 -0.59 -17.53
C GLY A 489 -20.87 -0.54 -16.11
N ILE A 490 -19.59 -0.71 -15.93
CA ILE A 490 -18.93 -0.64 -14.60
C ILE A 490 -19.14 0.74 -13.96
N PHE A 491 -18.94 1.81 -14.71
CA PHE A 491 -19.16 3.19 -14.26
C PHE A 491 -20.57 3.70 -14.63
N ALA A 492 -21.61 2.86 -14.45
CA ALA A 492 -22.97 3.16 -14.85
C ALA A 492 -23.50 4.53 -14.36
N PRO A 493 -23.30 4.94 -13.08
CA PRO A 493 -23.73 6.24 -12.59
C PRO A 493 -23.16 7.42 -13.40
N LEU A 494 -21.88 7.38 -13.75
CA LEU A 494 -21.23 8.44 -14.54
C LEU A 494 -21.79 8.52 -15.97
N PHE A 495 -22.16 7.38 -16.56
CA PHE A 495 -22.66 7.28 -17.93
C PHE A 495 -24.18 7.29 -18.06
N PHE A 496 -24.93 7.47 -16.96
CA PHE A 496 -26.39 7.54 -16.96
C PHE A 496 -26.92 8.60 -17.95
N PHE A 497 -26.42 9.83 -17.83
CA PHE A 497 -26.87 10.93 -18.68
C PHE A 497 -26.53 10.70 -20.17
N ALA A 498 -25.34 10.18 -20.43
CA ALA A 498 -24.93 9.83 -21.79
C ALA A 498 -25.80 8.71 -22.39
N LEU A 499 -26.18 7.69 -21.59
CA LEU A 499 -27.10 6.65 -21.99
C LEU A 499 -28.46 7.24 -22.36
N PHE A 500 -29.00 8.10 -21.51
CA PHE A 500 -30.28 8.77 -21.74
C PHE A 500 -30.29 9.61 -23.04
N LEU A 501 -29.23 10.38 -23.29
CA LEU A 501 -29.09 11.14 -24.53
C LEU A 501 -29.09 10.23 -25.78
N GLN A 502 -28.46 9.06 -25.73
CA GLN A 502 -28.50 8.11 -26.83
C GLN A 502 -29.88 7.52 -27.06
N LEU A 503 -30.62 7.29 -25.97
CA LEU A 503 -32.01 6.82 -26.04
C LEU A 503 -32.94 7.87 -26.67
N ILE A 504 -32.80 9.15 -26.30
CA ILE A 504 -33.53 10.26 -26.90
C ILE A 504 -33.24 10.34 -28.40
N LYS A 505 -31.95 10.33 -28.78
CA LYS A 505 -31.53 10.38 -30.19
C LYS A 505 -32.13 9.25 -31.00
N HIS A 506 -32.19 8.05 -30.43
CA HIS A 506 -32.83 6.90 -31.08
C HIS A 506 -34.36 7.07 -31.20
N SER A 507 -35.00 7.62 -30.19
CA SER A 507 -36.46 7.91 -30.17
C SER A 507 -36.87 8.98 -31.18
N GLU A 508 -36.00 9.99 -31.44
CA GLU A 508 -36.26 11.06 -32.40
C GLU A 508 -36.32 10.59 -33.86
N GLN A 509 -35.53 9.57 -34.16
CA GLN A 509 -35.61 8.92 -35.48
C GLN A 509 -36.93 8.19 -35.68
N THR A 510 -37.65 7.89 -34.59
CA THR A 510 -38.88 7.10 -34.60
C THR A 510 -40.13 7.93 -34.22
N PHE A 511 -40.03 9.01 -33.43
CA PHE A 511 -41.18 9.79 -32.90
C PHE A 511 -40.83 11.27 -32.71
N ASN A 512 -41.36 12.13 -33.54
CA ASN A 512 -41.13 13.58 -33.57
C ASN A 512 -41.73 14.30 -32.33
N LYS A 513 -40.99 14.45 -31.17
CA LYS A 513 -41.46 15.15 -29.94
C LYS A 513 -40.40 16.06 -29.31
N ASN A 514 -40.88 17.16 -28.66
CA ASN A 514 -40.07 18.23 -28.01
C ASN A 514 -39.07 17.73 -26.96
N LYS A 515 -37.82 18.17 -27.09
CA LYS A 515 -36.60 17.60 -26.48
C LYS A 515 -36.11 18.19 -25.16
N ILE A 516 -36.43 19.43 -24.84
CA ILE A 516 -35.74 20.19 -23.79
C ILE A 516 -36.11 19.73 -22.38
N LEU A 517 -37.38 19.48 -22.11
CA LEU A 517 -37.85 19.10 -20.77
C LEU A 517 -37.38 17.71 -20.32
N PRO A 518 -37.44 16.65 -21.16
CA PRO A 518 -36.89 15.34 -20.81
C PRO A 518 -35.39 15.37 -20.54
N THR A 519 -34.62 16.18 -21.28
CA THR A 519 -33.16 16.27 -21.12
C THR A 519 -32.79 16.97 -19.83
N ALA A 520 -33.49 18.06 -19.46
CA ALA A 520 -33.27 18.75 -18.20
C ALA A 520 -33.59 17.86 -16.99
N VAL A 521 -34.72 17.12 -17.05
CA VAL A 521 -35.09 16.17 -16.00
C VAL A 521 -34.07 15.07 -15.86
N ALA A 522 -33.57 14.50 -16.97
CA ALA A 522 -32.54 13.48 -16.93
C ALA A 522 -31.21 13.98 -16.36
N PHE A 523 -30.84 15.24 -16.64
CA PHE A 523 -29.66 15.85 -16.05
C PHE A 523 -29.80 16.01 -14.53
N VAL A 524 -30.95 16.45 -14.04
CA VAL A 524 -31.22 16.57 -12.61
C VAL A 524 -31.15 15.18 -11.93
N ILE A 525 -31.78 14.16 -12.52
CA ILE A 525 -31.72 12.78 -11.98
C ILE A 525 -30.28 12.27 -11.95
N TRP A 526 -29.50 12.50 -13.01
CA TRP A 526 -28.10 12.12 -13.04
C TRP A 526 -27.31 12.79 -11.93
N LEU A 527 -27.50 14.12 -11.72
CA LEU A 527 -26.85 14.85 -10.66
C LEU A 527 -27.22 14.29 -9.28
N MET A 528 -28.50 13.93 -9.07
CA MET A 528 -28.96 13.29 -7.83
C MET A 528 -28.29 11.93 -7.62
N ILE A 529 -28.15 11.10 -8.66
CA ILE A 529 -27.46 9.80 -8.57
C ILE A 529 -26.01 10.04 -8.12
N ILE A 530 -25.28 10.94 -8.76
CA ILE A 530 -23.87 11.24 -8.40
C ILE A 530 -23.75 11.75 -6.96
N VAL A 531 -24.65 12.66 -6.55
CA VAL A 531 -24.67 13.17 -5.17
C VAL A 531 -24.95 12.04 -4.16
N CYS A 532 -25.90 11.15 -4.46
CA CYS A 532 -26.21 10.01 -3.60
C CYS A 532 -25.03 9.02 -3.51
N GLU A 533 -24.35 8.72 -4.63
CA GLU A 533 -23.17 7.84 -4.65
C GLU A 533 -22.01 8.43 -3.83
N ILE A 534 -21.76 9.73 -3.96
CA ILE A 534 -20.73 10.41 -3.15
C ILE A 534 -21.14 10.42 -1.67
N ALA A 535 -22.40 10.76 -1.36
CA ALA A 535 -22.88 10.81 0.01
C ALA A 535 -22.86 9.43 0.69
N SER A 536 -23.16 8.36 -0.05
CA SER A 536 -23.08 6.99 0.48
C SER A 536 -21.67 6.54 0.84
N SER A 537 -20.64 7.18 0.28
CA SER A 537 -19.23 6.90 0.58
C SER A 537 -18.64 7.78 1.69
N LEU A 538 -19.37 8.79 2.16
CA LEU A 538 -18.87 9.81 3.08
C LEU A 538 -19.49 9.80 4.48
N GLY A 539 -20.47 8.92 4.79
CA GLY A 539 -21.09 9.00 6.11
C GLY A 539 -22.21 8.02 6.44
N ASP A 540 -22.86 8.25 7.59
CA ASP A 540 -23.79 7.40 8.33
C ASP A 540 -25.11 7.00 7.62
N TYR A 541 -25.30 7.33 6.33
CA TYR A 541 -26.56 7.11 5.63
C TYR A 541 -26.44 6.13 4.44
N GLY A 542 -25.36 5.36 4.39
CA GLY A 542 -25.03 4.51 3.24
C GLY A 542 -26.11 3.53 2.85
N MET A 543 -26.72 2.84 3.80
CA MET A 543 -27.79 1.86 3.55
C MET A 543 -29.08 2.52 3.06
N TRP A 544 -29.47 3.66 3.60
CA TRP A 544 -30.65 4.40 3.16
C TRP A 544 -30.50 4.92 1.73
N LEU A 545 -29.33 5.45 1.40
CA LEU A 545 -29.03 5.91 0.05
C LEU A 545 -28.98 4.74 -0.93
N PHE A 546 -28.45 3.60 -0.52
CA PHE A 546 -28.46 2.37 -1.30
C PHE A 546 -29.87 1.91 -1.69
N LEU A 547 -30.86 2.06 -0.78
CA LEU A 547 -32.27 1.78 -1.09
C LEU A 547 -32.88 2.78 -2.07
N ILE A 548 -32.41 4.03 -2.09
CA ILE A 548 -32.95 5.10 -2.92
C ILE A 548 -32.35 5.10 -4.34
N ILE A 549 -31.05 4.83 -4.49
CA ILE A 549 -30.36 4.90 -5.77
C ILE A 549 -31.07 4.14 -6.90
N PRO A 550 -31.51 2.87 -6.74
CA PRO A 550 -32.21 2.16 -7.81
C PRO A 550 -33.54 2.80 -8.23
N LEU A 551 -34.22 3.56 -7.33
CA LEU A 551 -35.44 4.31 -7.67
C LEU A 551 -35.15 5.44 -8.66
N LEU A 552 -34.01 6.09 -8.55
CA LEU A 552 -33.58 7.16 -9.45
C LEU A 552 -33.34 6.67 -10.90
N TRP A 553 -33.12 5.38 -11.09
CA TRP A 553 -32.97 4.74 -12.40
C TRP A 553 -34.30 4.39 -13.07
N LEU A 554 -35.42 4.33 -12.34
CA LEU A 554 -36.72 3.91 -12.87
C LEU A 554 -37.22 4.75 -14.07
N PRO A 555 -37.02 6.08 -14.11
CA PRO A 555 -37.43 6.86 -15.27
C PRO A 555 -36.79 6.41 -16.60
N ILE A 556 -35.50 6.06 -16.59
CA ILE A 556 -34.82 5.55 -17.79
C ILE A 556 -35.24 4.11 -18.10
N VAL A 557 -35.49 3.29 -17.09
CA VAL A 557 -36.03 1.93 -17.26
C VAL A 557 -37.40 1.98 -17.93
N ASN A 558 -38.33 2.84 -17.45
CA ASN A 558 -39.62 3.08 -18.07
C ASN A 558 -39.52 3.56 -19.52
N TYR A 559 -38.54 4.45 -19.78
CA TYR A 559 -38.31 4.96 -21.12
C TYR A 559 -37.92 3.82 -22.09
N ILE A 560 -37.03 2.92 -21.67
CA ILE A 560 -36.62 1.73 -22.45
C ILE A 560 -37.79 0.77 -22.65
N GLN A 561 -38.64 0.55 -21.65
CA GLN A 561 -39.86 -0.29 -21.81
C GLN A 561 -40.78 0.21 -22.94
N ASN A 562 -40.88 1.55 -23.06
CA ASN A 562 -41.73 2.19 -24.07
C ASN A 562 -41.09 2.24 -25.47
N LEU A 563 -39.75 2.14 -25.56
CA LEU A 563 -39.05 2.12 -26.84
C LEU A 563 -39.05 0.75 -27.53
N ASN A 564 -39.20 -0.34 -26.77
CA ASN A 564 -39.12 -1.68 -27.31
C ASN A 564 -40.51 -2.16 -27.84
N GLN A 565 -40.51 -2.65 -29.08
CA GLN A 565 -41.62 -3.42 -29.65
C GLN A 565 -41.02 -4.63 -30.40
N PRO A 566 -41.55 -5.84 -30.27
CA PRO A 566 -42.73 -6.25 -29.49
C PRO A 566 -42.50 -6.34 -27.97
N LYS A 567 -43.58 -6.35 -27.19
CA LYS A 567 -43.54 -6.39 -25.70
C LYS A 567 -43.13 -7.76 -25.12
N ASP A 568 -42.99 -8.79 -25.94
CA ASP A 568 -42.61 -10.14 -25.51
C ASP A 568 -41.26 -10.19 -24.78
N ALA A 569 -40.30 -9.34 -25.19
CA ALA A 569 -39.01 -9.22 -24.52
C ALA A 569 -39.13 -8.68 -23.09
N LEU A 570 -40.08 -7.74 -22.83
CA LEU A 570 -40.37 -7.22 -21.51
C LEU A 570 -41.03 -8.31 -20.64
N ASP A 571 -41.97 -9.05 -21.18
CA ASP A 571 -42.66 -10.11 -20.45
C ASP A 571 -41.72 -11.21 -20.01
N TYR A 572 -40.81 -11.60 -20.91
CA TYR A 572 -39.77 -12.58 -20.59
C TYR A 572 -38.77 -12.07 -19.53
N ASN A 573 -38.21 -10.88 -19.73
CA ASN A 573 -37.22 -10.32 -18.82
C ASN A 573 -37.82 -9.88 -17.47
N SER A 574 -39.13 -9.75 -17.35
CA SER A 574 -39.83 -9.47 -16.09
C SER A 574 -40.00 -10.70 -15.20
N LYS A 575 -39.91 -11.91 -15.76
CA LYS A 575 -39.94 -13.15 -14.98
C LYS A 575 -38.63 -13.37 -14.23
N TRP A 576 -38.76 -13.85 -12.99
CA TRP A 576 -37.59 -14.24 -12.18
C TRP A 576 -37.07 -15.59 -12.64
N CYS A 577 -35.76 -15.72 -12.77
CA CYS A 577 -35.11 -16.99 -13.05
C CYS A 577 -34.48 -17.58 -11.79
N ALA A 578 -34.21 -18.89 -11.80
CA ALA A 578 -33.71 -19.60 -10.63
C ALA A 578 -32.40 -18.98 -10.07
N ARG A 579 -31.51 -18.55 -10.94
CA ARG A 579 -30.28 -17.87 -10.55
C ARG A 579 -30.52 -16.54 -9.81
N GLN A 580 -31.49 -15.75 -10.28
CA GLN A 580 -31.82 -14.47 -9.65
C GLN A 580 -32.47 -14.70 -8.28
N LEU A 581 -33.33 -15.70 -8.16
CA LEU A 581 -33.90 -16.11 -6.88
C LEU A 581 -32.82 -16.58 -5.91
N LEU A 582 -31.88 -17.38 -6.38
CA LEU A 582 -30.76 -17.84 -5.56
C LEU A 582 -29.92 -16.66 -5.03
N ILE A 583 -29.51 -15.73 -5.89
CA ILE A 583 -28.78 -14.52 -5.48
C ILE A 583 -29.60 -13.74 -4.43
N SER A 584 -30.91 -13.60 -4.66
CA SER A 584 -31.78 -12.90 -3.71
C SER A 584 -31.83 -13.57 -2.33
N VAL A 585 -31.90 -14.92 -2.30
CA VAL A 585 -31.90 -15.69 -1.05
C VAL A 585 -30.60 -15.46 -0.24
N PHE A 586 -29.45 -15.45 -0.92
CA PHE A 586 -28.16 -15.22 -0.23
C PHE A 586 -27.93 -13.76 0.14
N ALA A 587 -28.40 -12.80 -0.65
CA ALA A 587 -28.22 -11.39 -0.38
C ALA A 587 -29.21 -10.83 0.67
N THR A 588 -30.39 -11.43 0.80
CA THR A 588 -31.40 -10.95 1.77
C THR A 588 -30.87 -10.89 3.21
N PRO A 589 -30.20 -11.93 3.76
CA PRO A 589 -29.65 -11.84 5.11
C PRO A 589 -28.64 -10.71 5.27
N LEU A 590 -27.78 -10.48 4.28
CA LEU A 590 -26.78 -9.40 4.29
C LEU A 590 -27.42 -8.01 4.28
N LEU A 591 -28.46 -7.83 3.45
CA LEU A 591 -29.23 -6.58 3.41
C LEU A 591 -29.98 -6.33 4.72
N LEU A 592 -30.59 -7.38 5.29
CA LEU A 592 -31.29 -7.28 6.59
C LEU A 592 -30.28 -6.96 7.71
N TYR A 593 -29.14 -7.62 7.72
CA TYR A 593 -28.06 -7.33 8.69
C TYR A 593 -27.61 -5.87 8.59
N GLY A 594 -27.28 -5.38 7.39
CA GLY A 594 -26.90 -3.98 7.19
C GLY A 594 -27.98 -2.99 7.64
N LEU A 595 -29.27 -3.30 7.36
CA LEU A 595 -30.37 -2.43 7.79
C LEU A 595 -30.55 -2.44 9.31
N ILE A 596 -30.41 -3.58 9.96
CA ILE A 596 -30.51 -3.73 11.41
C ILE A 596 -29.33 -3.03 12.11
N ALA A 597 -28.15 -3.11 11.53
CA ALA A 597 -26.95 -2.39 12.02
C ALA A 597 -27.12 -0.86 11.89
N GLU A 598 -27.59 -0.37 10.74
CA GLU A 598 -27.86 1.07 10.52
C GLU A 598 -28.93 1.63 11.46
N LEU A 599 -29.84 0.80 11.92
CA LEU A 599 -30.85 1.15 12.92
C LEU A 599 -30.35 1.05 14.37
N TYR A 600 -29.07 0.74 14.57
CA TYR A 600 -28.44 0.53 15.87
C TYR A 600 -29.15 -0.53 16.73
N LEU A 601 -29.86 -1.47 16.09
CA LEU A 601 -30.47 -2.62 16.77
C LEU A 601 -29.41 -3.66 17.17
N LEU A 602 -28.30 -3.69 16.41
CA LEU A 602 -27.08 -4.45 16.69
C LEU A 602 -25.90 -3.47 16.74
N PRO A 603 -25.52 -2.92 17.89
CA PRO A 603 -24.42 -1.96 18.03
C PRO A 603 -23.05 -2.68 18.06
N ASN A 604 -22.74 -3.43 17.03
CA ASN A 604 -21.55 -4.29 16.93
C ASN A 604 -20.60 -3.92 15.78
N SER A 605 -20.94 -2.94 14.95
CA SER A 605 -20.07 -2.48 13.86
C SER A 605 -19.24 -1.26 14.24
N THR A 606 -19.75 -0.41 15.13
CA THR A 606 -19.09 0.85 15.51
C THR A 606 -19.44 1.25 16.94
N ILE A 607 -18.62 2.10 17.54
CA ILE A 607 -18.93 2.71 18.83
C ILE A 607 -20.06 3.70 18.66
N VAL A 608 -21.14 3.54 19.42
CA VAL A 608 -22.32 4.41 19.37
C VAL A 608 -22.42 5.33 20.56
N THR A 609 -22.97 6.52 20.36
CA THR A 609 -23.30 7.44 21.47
C THR A 609 -24.61 7.01 22.12
N GLY A 610 -24.77 7.31 23.41
CA GLY A 610 -25.91 6.84 24.18
C GLY A 610 -27.30 7.31 23.68
N ASP A 611 -27.35 8.43 22.94
CA ASP A 611 -28.57 8.92 22.31
C ASP A 611 -29.05 8.07 21.12
N LYS A 612 -28.17 7.26 20.53
CA LYS A 612 -28.48 6.31 19.45
C LYS A 612 -28.97 4.95 19.98
N LEU A 613 -28.78 4.65 21.27
CA LEU A 613 -29.25 3.42 21.87
C LEU A 613 -30.78 3.44 22.07
N TRP A 614 -31.41 2.33 21.73
CA TRP A 614 -32.83 2.13 21.98
C TRP A 614 -33.12 1.97 23.47
N SER A 615 -34.31 2.42 23.92
CA SER A 615 -34.72 2.37 25.33
C SER A 615 -34.62 0.96 25.92
N TYR A 616 -34.84 -0.09 25.13
CA TYR A 616 -34.74 -1.46 25.63
C TYR A 616 -33.31 -1.89 25.93
N GLN A 617 -32.33 -1.37 25.16
CA GLN A 617 -30.90 -1.62 25.37
C GLN A 617 -30.42 -0.92 26.67
N VAL A 618 -30.76 0.34 26.83
CA VAL A 618 -30.44 1.09 28.07
C VAL A 618 -31.12 0.46 29.29
N ASN A 619 -32.40 0.04 29.16
CA ASN A 619 -33.12 -0.63 30.23
C ASN A 619 -32.51 -1.99 30.60
N PHE A 620 -31.94 -2.72 29.63
CA PHE A 620 -31.22 -3.95 29.90
C PHE A 620 -29.98 -3.68 30.76
N LEU A 621 -29.11 -2.72 30.37
CA LEU A 621 -27.90 -2.34 31.12
C LEU A 621 -28.23 -1.96 32.57
N LYS A 622 -29.30 -1.19 32.76
CA LYS A 622 -29.75 -0.78 34.10
C LYS A 622 -30.33 -1.93 34.93
N ARG A 623 -31.17 -2.82 34.33
CA ARG A 623 -31.77 -3.95 35.01
C ARG A 623 -30.78 -5.02 35.43
N GLN A 624 -29.74 -5.23 34.64
CA GLN A 624 -28.64 -6.15 34.96
C GLN A 624 -27.59 -5.51 35.86
N GLU A 625 -27.82 -4.25 36.31
CA GLU A 625 -26.88 -3.49 37.12
C GLU A 625 -25.48 -3.42 36.52
N ILE A 626 -25.38 -3.41 35.18
CA ILE A 626 -24.14 -3.25 34.44
C ILE A 626 -23.67 -1.80 34.56
N MET A 627 -24.59 -0.87 34.68
CA MET A 627 -24.34 0.54 34.91
C MET A 627 -25.27 1.09 35.99
N PRO A 628 -24.94 2.22 36.68
CA PRO A 628 -25.84 2.85 37.63
C PRO A 628 -27.17 3.26 37.03
N SER A 629 -28.28 3.04 37.75
CA SER A 629 -29.64 3.25 37.23
C SER A 629 -30.00 4.71 36.99
N ASP A 630 -29.33 5.64 37.64
CA ASP A 630 -29.49 7.10 37.59
C ASP A 630 -28.61 7.76 36.50
N GLU A 631 -27.68 7.00 35.91
CA GLU A 631 -26.79 7.51 34.84
C GLU A 631 -27.29 7.22 33.44
N ASN A 632 -26.72 7.93 32.46
CA ASN A 632 -26.94 7.72 31.04
C ASN A 632 -25.64 7.28 30.37
N VAL A 633 -25.77 6.38 29.40
CA VAL A 633 -24.65 5.94 28.57
C VAL A 633 -24.14 7.13 27.74
N GLU A 634 -22.82 7.38 27.73
CA GLU A 634 -22.18 8.33 26.83
C GLU A 634 -21.69 7.63 25.54
N TYR A 635 -21.03 6.49 25.69
CA TYR A 635 -20.56 5.64 24.59
C TYR A 635 -20.81 4.17 24.90
N PHE A 636 -21.10 3.39 23.86
CA PHE A 636 -21.34 1.96 23.94
C PHE A 636 -20.83 1.23 22.71
N TYR A 637 -20.29 0.04 22.90
CA TYR A 637 -19.90 -0.89 21.85
C TYR A 637 -20.13 -2.33 22.32
N SER A 638 -20.56 -3.20 21.41
CA SER A 638 -20.65 -4.65 21.63
C SER A 638 -19.96 -5.34 20.46
N ASP A 639 -19.09 -6.31 20.70
CA ASP A 639 -18.50 -7.16 19.69
C ASP A 639 -19.28 -8.47 19.47
N ALA A 640 -20.38 -8.66 20.17
CA ALA A 640 -21.31 -9.76 19.95
C ALA A 640 -21.87 -9.75 18.53
N PHE A 641 -21.88 -10.90 17.87
CA PHE A 641 -22.27 -11.01 16.46
C PHE A 641 -23.79 -10.83 16.23
N PHE A 642 -24.64 -11.32 17.15
CA PHE A 642 -26.09 -11.30 16.96
C PHE A 642 -26.88 -10.57 18.06
N ASP A 643 -26.41 -10.57 19.30
CA ASP A 643 -27.17 -10.04 20.43
C ASP A 643 -26.24 -9.26 21.38
N PHE A 644 -26.41 -7.94 21.42
CA PHE A 644 -25.66 -7.07 22.32
C PHE A 644 -25.72 -7.50 23.81
N ARG A 645 -26.68 -8.38 24.18
CA ARG A 645 -26.78 -8.90 25.55
C ARG A 645 -25.73 -9.96 25.89
N ASP A 646 -24.99 -10.45 24.89
CA ASP A 646 -23.97 -11.47 25.09
C ASP A 646 -22.63 -10.85 25.55
N ASP A 647 -22.33 -9.64 25.13
CA ASP A 647 -21.22 -8.82 25.62
C ASP A 647 -21.43 -7.34 25.30
N GLY A 648 -20.61 -6.49 25.91
CA GLY A 648 -20.53 -5.07 25.60
C GLY A 648 -19.72 -4.27 26.58
N ASN A 649 -19.22 -3.14 26.05
CA ASN A 649 -18.37 -2.21 26.77
C ASN A 649 -18.94 -0.80 26.66
N GLY A 650 -18.83 0.00 27.71
CA GLY A 650 -19.33 1.35 27.63
C GLY A 650 -18.87 2.26 28.75
N MET A 651 -19.25 3.51 28.63
CA MET A 651 -19.00 4.51 29.64
C MET A 651 -20.22 5.39 29.88
N THR A 652 -20.33 5.85 31.11
CA THR A 652 -21.24 6.92 31.55
C THR A 652 -20.41 8.15 31.90
N LYS A 653 -21.04 9.11 32.56
CA LYS A 653 -20.33 10.29 33.08
C LYS A 653 -19.30 9.94 34.16
N ASN A 654 -19.63 8.97 35.04
CA ASN A 654 -18.83 8.68 36.24
C ASN A 654 -18.24 7.26 36.23
N THR A 655 -18.66 6.37 35.32
CA THR A 655 -18.29 4.96 35.34
C THR A 655 -17.84 4.44 33.98
N LEU A 656 -16.96 3.46 34.00
CA LEU A 656 -16.66 2.53 32.91
C LEU A 656 -17.25 1.17 33.23
N PHE A 657 -17.79 0.47 32.23
CA PHE A 657 -18.34 -0.87 32.42
C PHE A 657 -18.01 -1.79 31.25
N SER A 658 -17.83 -3.06 31.56
CA SER A 658 -17.74 -4.18 30.62
C SER A 658 -18.63 -5.31 31.11
N TYR A 659 -19.21 -6.08 30.22
CA TYR A 659 -19.98 -7.28 30.57
C TYR A 659 -19.88 -8.31 29.45
N TRP A 660 -19.98 -9.56 29.84
CA TRP A 660 -19.96 -10.70 28.94
C TRP A 660 -20.81 -11.85 29.51
N LYS A 661 -21.22 -12.73 28.65
CA LYS A 661 -21.97 -13.92 29.01
C LYS A 661 -21.02 -15.11 29.07
N ASN A 662 -20.94 -15.76 30.22
CA ASN A 662 -20.09 -16.93 30.38
C ASN A 662 -20.70 -18.18 29.73
N GLU A 663 -19.97 -19.30 29.69
CA GLU A 663 -20.40 -20.57 29.08
C GLU A 663 -21.71 -21.14 29.68
N GLN A 664 -22.08 -20.75 30.89
CA GLN A 664 -23.34 -21.16 31.56
C GLN A 664 -24.51 -20.21 31.27
N GLY A 665 -24.29 -19.18 30.44
CA GLY A 665 -25.28 -18.19 30.05
C GLY A 665 -25.55 -17.11 31.12
N VAL A 666 -24.71 -17.00 32.15
CA VAL A 666 -24.81 -15.97 33.18
C VAL A 666 -24.02 -14.73 32.74
N ILE A 667 -24.60 -13.55 32.99
CA ILE A 667 -23.93 -12.28 32.69
C ILE A 667 -22.95 -11.98 33.81
N GLU A 668 -21.67 -11.90 33.44
CA GLU A 668 -20.59 -11.37 34.27
C GLU A 668 -20.34 -9.92 33.87
N LYS A 669 -19.88 -9.09 34.80
CA LYS A 669 -19.71 -7.66 34.59
C LYS A 669 -18.62 -7.07 35.46
N ASP A 670 -17.90 -6.10 34.90
CA ASP A 670 -16.99 -5.21 35.62
C ASP A 670 -17.51 -3.77 35.56
N LEU A 671 -17.45 -3.07 36.65
CA LEU A 671 -17.88 -1.68 36.77
C LEU A 671 -16.87 -0.92 37.64
N PHE A 672 -16.19 0.06 37.03
CA PHE A 672 -15.23 0.93 37.73
C PHE A 672 -15.71 2.37 37.73
N TYR A 673 -15.62 3.05 38.86
CA TYR A 673 -15.81 4.49 38.90
C TYR A 673 -14.52 5.21 38.57
N PHE A 674 -14.58 6.37 37.86
CA PHE A 674 -13.39 7.09 37.44
C PHE A 674 -12.47 7.52 38.60
N ASN A 675 -13.00 7.71 39.79
CA ASN A 675 -12.20 8.02 40.99
C ASN A 675 -11.48 6.79 41.56
N GLU A 676 -11.79 5.58 41.16
CA GLU A 676 -11.15 4.33 41.57
C GLU A 676 -10.06 3.89 40.59
N ILE A 677 -10.04 4.49 39.36
CA ILE A 677 -9.11 4.11 38.31
C ILE A 677 -7.74 4.73 38.56
N LYS A 678 -6.72 3.89 38.60
CA LYS A 678 -5.31 4.24 38.76
C LYS A 678 -4.62 4.45 37.40
N GLU A 679 -4.85 3.56 36.43
CA GLU A 679 -4.13 3.52 35.17
C GLU A 679 -5.05 3.07 34.02
N VAL A 680 -4.79 3.61 32.82
CA VAL A 680 -5.51 3.25 31.60
C VAL A 680 -4.49 3.04 30.48
N LYS A 681 -4.46 1.82 29.92
CA LYS A 681 -3.60 1.41 28.79
C LYS A 681 -4.46 1.11 27.58
N ALA A 682 -4.19 1.72 26.44
CA ALA A 682 -4.91 1.48 25.21
C ALA A 682 -3.98 0.83 24.18
N ASP A 683 -4.45 -0.24 23.56
CA ASP A 683 -3.83 -0.87 22.40
C ASP A 683 -4.77 -0.70 21.21
N TYR A 684 -4.31 0.04 20.19
CA TYR A 684 -5.14 0.42 19.06
C TYR A 684 -5.02 -0.58 17.93
N ALA A 685 -6.17 -1.04 17.42
CA ALA A 685 -6.24 -1.92 16.26
C ALA A 685 -5.63 -1.29 15.01
N LYS A 686 -4.90 -2.10 14.25
CA LYS A 686 -4.19 -1.69 13.03
C LYS A 686 -4.94 -2.05 11.74
N SER A 687 -5.95 -2.89 11.86
CA SER A 687 -6.76 -3.37 10.74
C SER A 687 -8.24 -3.08 11.01
N PRO A 688 -9.01 -2.69 9.98
CA PRO A 688 -10.48 -2.54 10.12
C PRO A 688 -11.22 -3.81 10.53
N LEU A 689 -10.54 -4.96 10.51
CA LEU A 689 -11.11 -6.26 10.87
C LEU A 689 -10.79 -6.70 12.31
N THR A 690 -10.06 -5.88 13.05
CA THR A 690 -9.67 -6.16 14.45
C THR A 690 -10.17 -5.04 15.36
N THR A 691 -10.41 -5.35 16.64
CA THR A 691 -10.82 -4.39 17.66
C THR A 691 -9.62 -3.85 18.43
N SER A 692 -9.69 -2.59 18.85
CA SER A 692 -8.77 -2.00 19.82
C SER A 692 -9.09 -2.50 21.21
N SER A 693 -8.11 -2.60 22.12
CA SER A 693 -8.33 -2.95 23.52
C SER A 693 -7.96 -1.80 24.45
N LEU A 694 -8.70 -1.68 25.55
CA LEU A 694 -8.47 -0.73 26.60
C LEU A 694 -8.42 -1.49 27.94
N THR A 695 -7.23 -1.60 28.52
CA THR A 695 -7.04 -2.15 29.87
C THR A 695 -7.11 -1.03 30.89
N VAL A 696 -7.95 -1.19 31.88
CA VAL A 696 -8.18 -0.22 32.96
C VAL A 696 -7.84 -0.91 34.27
N ILE A 697 -6.99 -0.27 35.11
CA ILE A 697 -6.51 -0.83 36.36
C ILE A 697 -6.96 0.12 37.49
N ASP A 698 -7.60 -0.42 38.54
CA ASP A 698 -8.00 0.34 39.70
C ASP A 698 -6.86 0.49 40.74
N HIS A 699 -7.11 1.20 41.84
CA HIS A 699 -6.13 1.39 42.90
C HIS A 699 -5.83 0.11 43.71
N ASP A 700 -6.71 -0.90 43.66
CA ASP A 700 -6.55 -2.19 44.33
C ASP A 700 -5.86 -3.24 43.43
N GLY A 701 -5.61 -2.91 42.15
CA GLY A 701 -4.93 -3.76 41.19
C GLY A 701 -5.87 -4.67 40.41
N ASN A 702 -7.22 -4.48 40.45
CA ASN A 702 -8.15 -5.19 39.60
C ASN A 702 -8.08 -4.64 38.18
N GLU A 703 -8.21 -5.52 37.20
CA GLU A 703 -8.12 -5.16 35.78
C GLU A 703 -9.46 -5.36 35.09
N MET A 704 -9.88 -4.38 34.28
CA MET A 704 -11.01 -4.47 33.36
C MET A 704 -10.50 -4.32 31.93
N LEU A 705 -10.92 -5.22 31.03
CA LEU A 705 -10.58 -5.18 29.62
C LEU A 705 -11.81 -4.81 28.79
N LEU A 706 -11.70 -3.76 27.97
CA LEU A 706 -12.74 -3.34 27.05
C LEU A 706 -12.23 -3.51 25.61
N PHE A 707 -13.06 -4.09 24.74
CA PHE A 707 -12.82 -4.15 23.31
C PHE A 707 -13.59 -3.02 22.62
N LEU A 708 -12.97 -2.39 21.61
CA LEU A 708 -13.51 -1.19 20.96
C LEU A 708 -13.32 -1.29 19.44
N SER A 709 -14.36 -0.96 18.66
CA SER A 709 -14.25 -0.84 17.22
C SER A 709 -13.35 0.35 16.84
N ASN A 710 -12.43 0.13 15.90
CA ASN A 710 -11.54 1.17 15.37
C ASN A 710 -12.16 1.92 14.15
N GLU A 711 -13.40 1.68 13.82
CA GLU A 711 -14.10 2.36 12.71
C GLU A 711 -14.16 3.87 12.97
N ASP A 712 -13.76 4.66 11.97
CA ASP A 712 -13.73 6.13 12.02
C ASP A 712 -12.93 6.75 13.18
N ASP A 713 -11.88 6.05 13.66
CA ASP A 713 -11.07 6.46 14.82
C ASP A 713 -11.90 6.67 16.12
N LEU A 714 -13.06 6.03 16.23
CA LEU A 714 -13.95 6.18 17.39
C LEU A 714 -13.36 5.55 18.67
N ASP A 715 -12.54 4.51 18.55
CA ASP A 715 -11.74 3.95 19.65
C ASP A 715 -10.84 5.02 20.28
N ARG A 716 -10.13 5.81 19.47
CA ARG A 716 -9.25 6.90 19.94
C ARG A 716 -10.06 8.00 20.61
N ARG A 717 -11.24 8.31 20.10
CA ARG A 717 -12.15 9.29 20.71
C ARG A 717 -12.70 8.77 22.04
N PHE A 718 -13.08 7.49 22.11
CA PHE A 718 -13.52 6.85 23.35
C PHE A 718 -12.41 6.91 24.40
N VAL A 719 -11.19 6.45 24.06
CA VAL A 719 -10.03 6.47 24.98
C VAL A 719 -9.66 7.90 25.41
N ALA A 720 -9.70 8.86 24.48
CA ALA A 720 -9.46 10.27 24.83
C ALA A 720 -10.49 10.78 25.83
N LYS A 721 -11.76 10.38 25.67
CA LYS A 721 -12.83 10.74 26.58
C LYS A 721 -12.67 10.09 27.97
N VAL A 722 -12.28 8.82 28.03
CA VAL A 722 -11.93 8.12 29.25
C VAL A 722 -10.80 8.85 30.01
N LYS A 723 -9.70 9.19 29.32
CA LYS A 723 -8.59 9.95 29.91
C LYS A 723 -9.00 11.35 30.37
N GLN A 724 -9.91 12.00 29.65
CA GLN A 724 -10.48 13.29 30.07
C GLN A 724 -11.27 13.13 31.39
N ARG A 725 -12.17 12.13 31.48
CA ARG A 725 -12.99 11.87 32.68
C ARG A 725 -12.13 11.52 33.88
N LEU A 726 -11.10 10.72 33.67
CA LEU A 726 -10.13 10.38 34.70
C LEU A 726 -9.45 11.63 35.31
N LYS A 727 -8.99 12.54 34.41
CA LYS A 727 -8.39 13.80 34.84
C LYS A 727 -9.38 14.71 35.59
N GLU A 728 -10.62 14.79 35.15
CA GLU A 728 -11.69 15.56 35.79
C GLU A 728 -11.99 14.99 37.19
N SER A 729 -12.03 13.66 37.36
CA SER A 729 -12.24 12.97 38.62
C SER A 729 -11.10 13.19 39.59
N THR A 730 -9.84 13.12 39.17
CA THR A 730 -8.65 13.38 40.00
C THR A 730 -8.66 14.81 40.54
N LEU A 731 -8.96 15.81 39.68
CA LEU A 731 -9.03 17.21 40.09
C LEU A 731 -10.18 17.47 41.12
N ALA A 732 -11.31 16.79 40.96
CA ALA A 732 -12.44 16.90 41.86
C ALA A 732 -12.11 16.28 43.24
N THR A 733 -11.32 15.21 43.28
CA THR A 733 -10.87 14.58 44.54
C THR A 733 -9.88 15.44 45.28
N GLU A 734 -8.95 16.11 44.59
CA GLU A 734 -7.99 17.05 45.17
C GLU A 734 -8.66 18.30 45.74
N GLN A 735 -9.69 18.84 45.06
CA GLN A 735 -10.46 20.01 45.58
C GLN A 735 -11.35 19.71 46.79
N ASN A 736 -11.73 18.45 46.99
CA ASN A 736 -12.51 18.04 48.16
C ASN A 736 -11.64 17.59 49.36
N ALA A 737 -10.31 17.48 49.15
CA ALA A 737 -9.33 17.12 50.21
C ALA A 737 -8.65 18.33 50.85
N ASP A 738 -8.79 19.53 50.27
CA ASP A 738 -8.42 20.83 50.86
C ASP A 738 -9.65 21.48 51.53
#